data_ab3a8b7677d383551655ba262fd435f3
#
_entry.id   ab3a8b7677d383551655ba262fd435f3
#
_cell.length_a   1.000
_cell.length_b   1.000
_cell.length_c   1.000
_cell.angle_alpha   90.00
_cell.angle_beta   90.00
_cell.angle_gamma   90.00
#
_symmetry.space_group_name_H-M   'P 1'
#
loop_
_entity.id
_entity.type
_entity.pdbx_description
1 polymer ?
#
loop_
_entity_poly.entity_id
_entity_poly.type
_entity_poly.pdbx_seq_one_letter_code
_entity_poly.pdbx_strand_id
1 'polypeptide(L)'
;MSTNYRKLISGNQFVVNYRRMWPFVRPIWFWALLSILICIPIGSLDAAIALFLKPYTDTVVVGKDMSSPWYIPILIVSFTSVQGILNYTASYLSVWVGGKLTMSLKKRLYEKLVCFNPAYFDKSTSGEIIFRYNNDADLACAGLLSNLKNFITRIFSSIALIGVLFYNSWQLSIVAIIILFVAVAPLTRVKHLIKSLVTKNAVSITALNTTYNETFSGNKTICSYNLEEYQKRKFFDLLESVFELTVAMTRRTAWLSPFMHFVISIGLGLAVALGSWLIVNGTITSGNFVSFITALLMLYTPLKNISGNVVAVQHSFMAIERIFDLLDAPLPICNKCDARDLPDIRESIVFDDVVFEYVPGRPVLKNIHLEVHVGETLALVGNSGGGKSTLVSLLPRFYDISGGSIKIDGTDIRDVTLQSLRRNIAVVFQDNFLFTGTIRENILLGNPNATEADIARALECAYLTDFVNSLPQGIDTEIGERGVLLSGGQKQRVAIARAFLKQAPVVVLDEATSALDNKSEEIVQQAIDNLMKDKTVFVIAHRLSTIKNANRIAVINEGQLAELGTHEELMALENGQYRRLYEMQFKTQPTADTADEPEEESFPPEESPSAPGIRQETSPPEAEPTGEKNMLSGLEQKAGNFI
;
A
#
# COMPACT_ATOMS: atom_id res chain seq x y z
N MET A 1 -15.06 -15.79 0.64
CA MET A 1 -14.55 -14.94 1.74
C MET A 1 -15.30 -15.04 3.08
N SER A 2 -16.26 -15.96 3.30
CA SER A 2 -17.11 -15.97 4.52
C SER A 2 -16.83 -17.07 5.54
N THR A 3 -15.87 -17.96 5.32
CA THR A 3 -15.69 -19.16 6.17
C THR A 3 -14.55 -19.04 7.19
N ASN A 4 -13.65 -18.08 7.04
CA ASN A 4 -12.50 -17.94 7.93
C ASN A 4 -12.72 -17.06 9.18
N TYR A 5 -13.82 -16.30 9.23
CA TYR A 5 -14.09 -15.40 10.37
C TYR A 5 -14.53 -16.09 11.66
N ARG A 6 -14.95 -17.35 11.62
CA ARG A 6 -15.36 -18.11 12.80
C ARG A 6 -14.22 -18.74 13.59
N LYS A 7 -13.03 -18.88 13.00
CA LYS A 7 -11.83 -19.42 13.69
C LYS A 7 -11.07 -18.40 14.55
N LEU A 8 -11.45 -17.14 14.52
CA LEU A 8 -10.72 -15.99 15.10
C LEU A 8 -10.78 -15.86 16.64
N ILE A 9 -11.36 -16.80 17.37
CA ILE A 9 -11.48 -16.73 18.84
C ILE A 9 -11.07 -18.07 19.49
N SER A 10 -10.23 -18.87 18.88
CA SER A 10 -9.61 -19.98 19.61
C SER A 10 -8.30 -19.49 20.26
N GLY A 11 -8.12 -19.75 21.55
CA GLY A 11 -6.90 -19.41 22.28
C GLY A 11 -5.60 -19.90 21.62
N ASN A 12 -5.71 -20.81 20.66
CA ASN A 12 -4.61 -21.30 19.82
C ASN A 12 -4.05 -20.24 18.86
N GLN A 13 -4.87 -19.33 18.34
CA GLN A 13 -4.43 -18.35 17.32
C GLN A 13 -3.60 -17.21 17.93
N PHE A 14 -3.93 -16.84 19.17
CA PHE A 14 -3.16 -15.87 19.95
C PHE A 14 -1.72 -16.37 20.20
N VAL A 15 -1.60 -17.63 20.60
CA VAL A 15 -0.30 -18.28 20.85
C VAL A 15 0.51 -18.41 19.55
N VAL A 16 -0.15 -18.73 18.43
CA VAL A 16 0.50 -18.83 17.11
C VAL A 16 1.07 -17.47 16.68
N ASN A 17 0.26 -16.41 16.76
CA ASN A 17 0.70 -15.06 16.38
C ASN A 17 1.83 -14.55 17.30
N TYR A 18 1.75 -14.81 18.59
CA TYR A 18 2.83 -14.50 19.53
C TYR A 18 4.13 -15.23 19.20
N ARG A 19 4.06 -16.53 18.89
CA ARG A 19 5.22 -17.33 18.49
C ARG A 19 5.87 -16.81 17.20
N ARG A 20 5.05 -16.33 16.25
CA ARG A 20 5.52 -15.71 14.99
C ARG A 20 6.20 -14.35 15.22
N MET A 21 5.71 -13.56 16.17
CA MET A 21 6.33 -12.28 16.53
C MET A 21 7.61 -12.47 17.36
N TRP A 22 7.79 -13.62 18.01
CA TRP A 22 8.93 -13.86 18.90
C TRP A 22 10.32 -13.62 18.29
N PRO A 23 10.63 -14.01 17.05
CA PRO A 23 11.92 -13.71 16.44
C PRO A 23 12.26 -12.21 16.40
N PHE A 24 11.25 -11.35 16.22
CA PHE A 24 11.40 -9.89 16.21
C PHE A 24 11.54 -9.32 17.62
N VAL A 25 10.89 -9.92 18.60
CA VAL A 25 10.93 -9.50 20.02
C VAL A 25 12.23 -9.95 20.70
N ARG A 26 12.75 -11.12 20.35
CA ARG A 26 13.92 -11.76 20.98
C ARG A 26 15.12 -10.82 21.15
N PRO A 27 15.55 -10.00 20.19
CA PRO A 27 16.71 -9.12 20.36
C PRO A 27 16.52 -8.02 21.41
N ILE A 28 15.27 -7.66 21.70
CA ILE A 28 14.90 -6.54 22.58
C ILE A 28 13.93 -6.98 23.70
N TRP A 29 13.85 -8.30 23.97
CA TRP A 29 12.90 -8.89 24.92
C TRP A 29 12.99 -8.28 26.34
N PHE A 30 14.21 -7.96 26.78
CA PHE A 30 14.44 -7.36 28.09
C PHE A 30 13.75 -5.98 28.21
N TRP A 31 13.92 -5.12 27.22
CA TRP A 31 13.31 -3.79 27.20
C TRP A 31 11.79 -3.86 27.04
N ALA A 32 11.30 -4.83 26.25
CA ALA A 32 9.87 -5.08 26.10
C ALA A 32 9.25 -5.56 27.44
N LEU A 33 9.91 -6.49 28.14
CA LEU A 33 9.48 -6.94 29.45
C LEU A 33 9.52 -5.82 30.48
N LEU A 34 10.61 -5.03 30.50
CA LEU A 34 10.76 -3.89 31.40
C LEU A 34 9.65 -2.86 31.19
N SER A 35 9.29 -2.55 29.93
CA SER A 35 8.21 -1.60 29.62
C SER A 35 6.85 -2.05 30.16
N ILE A 36 6.63 -3.37 30.24
CA ILE A 36 5.41 -3.97 30.78
C ILE A 36 5.47 -4.00 32.31
N LEU A 37 6.61 -4.39 32.90
CA LEU A 37 6.77 -4.48 34.35
C LEU A 37 6.60 -3.12 35.05
N ILE A 38 7.08 -2.03 34.45
CA ILE A 38 6.91 -0.67 34.97
C ILE A 38 5.42 -0.28 35.05
N CYS A 39 4.54 -0.88 34.24
CA CYS A 39 3.09 -0.59 34.27
C CYS A 39 2.43 -1.04 35.58
N ILE A 40 2.99 -2.04 36.27
CA ILE A 40 2.46 -2.58 37.54
C ILE A 40 2.51 -1.52 38.64
N PRO A 41 3.69 -0.96 39.01
CA PRO A 41 3.75 0.07 40.03
C PRO A 41 2.96 1.34 39.63
N ILE A 42 2.95 1.73 38.34
CA ILE A 42 2.17 2.90 37.90
C ILE A 42 0.69 2.74 38.26
N GLY A 43 0.10 1.57 37.97
CA GLY A 43 -1.30 1.31 38.31
C GLY A 43 -1.52 1.21 39.85
N SER A 44 -0.58 0.66 40.59
CA SER A 44 -0.70 0.50 42.05
C SER A 44 -0.59 1.83 42.80
N LEU A 45 0.17 2.81 42.26
CA LEU A 45 0.32 4.13 42.90
C LEU A 45 -0.99 4.94 42.96
N ASP A 46 -1.94 4.69 42.05
CA ASP A 46 -3.28 5.28 42.14
C ASP A 46 -3.96 4.92 43.45
N ALA A 47 -3.79 3.67 43.91
CA ALA A 47 -4.33 3.18 45.17
C ALA A 47 -3.64 3.81 46.39
N ALA A 48 -2.33 4.03 46.31
CA ALA A 48 -1.56 4.65 47.39
C ALA A 48 -2.06 6.06 47.71
N ILE A 49 -2.38 6.86 46.69
CA ILE A 49 -2.93 8.22 46.86
C ILE A 49 -4.23 8.17 47.67
N ALA A 50 -5.13 7.25 47.32
CA ALA A 50 -6.40 7.09 48.04
C ALA A 50 -6.18 6.66 49.50
N LEU A 51 -5.18 5.78 49.76
CA LEU A 51 -4.85 5.32 51.12
C LEU A 51 -4.27 6.43 52.00
N PHE A 52 -3.47 7.34 51.46
CA PHE A 52 -2.85 8.42 52.25
C PHE A 52 -3.87 9.44 52.76
N LEU A 53 -5.03 9.55 52.13
CA LEU A 53 -6.11 10.43 52.58
C LEU A 53 -6.74 9.95 53.90
N LYS A 54 -6.68 8.64 54.19
CA LYS A 54 -7.21 8.08 55.46
C LYS A 54 -6.48 8.66 56.68
N PRO A 55 -5.15 8.45 56.88
CA PRO A 55 -4.47 9.00 58.07
C PRO A 55 -4.51 10.53 58.10
N TYR A 56 -4.47 11.21 56.95
CA TYR A 56 -4.61 12.68 56.90
C TYR A 56 -5.94 13.15 57.51
N THR A 57 -7.04 12.54 57.10
CA THR A 57 -8.37 12.91 57.60
C THR A 57 -8.52 12.55 59.09
N ASP A 58 -8.08 11.37 59.50
CA ASP A 58 -8.26 10.92 60.89
C ASP A 58 -7.39 11.72 61.88
N THR A 59 -6.12 12.05 61.51
CA THR A 59 -5.20 12.74 62.41
C THR A 59 -5.35 14.27 62.34
N VAL A 60 -5.33 14.86 61.16
CA VAL A 60 -5.28 16.31 60.99
C VAL A 60 -6.67 16.92 61.01
N VAL A 61 -7.65 16.33 60.29
CA VAL A 61 -8.98 16.95 60.17
C VAL A 61 -9.86 16.66 61.39
N VAL A 62 -9.93 15.40 61.80
CA VAL A 62 -10.79 14.96 62.92
C VAL A 62 -10.04 15.11 64.24
N GLY A 63 -8.81 14.64 64.35
CA GLY A 63 -7.98 14.69 65.57
C GLY A 63 -7.43 16.06 65.91
N LYS A 64 -7.49 17.02 64.96
CA LYS A 64 -6.96 18.41 65.10
C LYS A 64 -5.48 18.44 65.53
N ASP A 65 -4.76 17.38 65.23
CA ASP A 65 -3.31 17.28 65.51
C ASP A 65 -2.53 18.00 64.41
N MET A 66 -2.05 19.19 64.73
CA MET A 66 -1.27 20.05 63.88
C MET A 66 0.26 19.84 64.02
N SER A 67 0.72 18.80 64.66
CA SER A 67 2.15 18.56 64.89
C SER A 67 2.94 18.34 63.59
N SER A 68 2.29 17.80 62.53
CA SER A 68 2.93 17.56 61.24
C SER A 68 1.95 17.64 60.03
N PRO A 69 1.27 18.79 59.80
CA PRO A 69 0.23 18.89 58.80
C PRO A 69 0.77 18.74 57.35
N TRP A 70 2.06 19.00 57.12
CA TRP A 70 2.70 18.96 55.83
C TRP A 70 3.22 17.57 55.38
N TYR A 71 3.32 16.62 56.30
CA TYR A 71 3.89 15.31 56.00
C TYR A 71 3.13 14.57 54.89
N ILE A 72 1.82 14.46 55.02
CA ILE A 72 0.99 13.73 54.03
C ILE A 72 0.88 14.46 52.70
N PRO A 73 0.65 15.79 52.64
CA PRO A 73 0.73 16.55 51.35
C PRO A 73 2.08 16.35 50.61
N ILE A 74 3.22 16.42 51.32
CA ILE A 74 4.54 16.19 50.71
C ILE A 74 4.66 14.75 50.21
N LEU A 75 4.13 13.78 50.93
CA LEU A 75 4.14 12.38 50.54
C LEU A 75 3.28 12.14 49.28
N ILE A 76 2.09 12.75 49.17
CA ILE A 76 1.24 12.69 47.98
C ILE A 76 1.98 13.29 46.79
N VAL A 77 2.62 14.47 46.92
CA VAL A 77 3.40 15.11 45.87
C VAL A 77 4.57 14.22 45.45
N SER A 78 5.26 13.59 46.40
CA SER A 78 6.38 12.69 46.10
C SER A 78 5.93 11.46 45.31
N PHE A 79 4.82 10.82 45.72
CA PHE A 79 4.27 9.64 45.01
C PHE A 79 3.74 9.98 43.62
N THR A 80 3.05 11.11 43.46
CA THR A 80 2.59 11.58 42.14
C THR A 80 3.75 11.95 41.22
N SER A 81 4.83 12.51 41.76
CA SER A 81 6.06 12.80 41.01
C SER A 81 6.75 11.51 40.54
N VAL A 82 6.89 10.54 41.44
CA VAL A 82 7.42 9.20 41.07
C VAL A 82 6.55 8.53 40.03
N GLN A 83 5.22 8.57 40.18
CA GLN A 83 4.29 8.03 39.20
C GLN A 83 4.46 8.73 37.84
N GLY A 84 4.65 10.04 37.82
CA GLY A 84 4.91 10.83 36.61
C GLY A 84 6.19 10.37 35.89
N ILE A 85 7.28 10.20 36.65
CA ILE A 85 8.58 9.71 36.11
C ILE A 85 8.45 8.29 35.57
N LEU A 86 7.79 7.40 36.31
CA LEU A 86 7.55 6.03 35.86
C LEU A 86 6.69 5.98 34.59
N ASN A 87 5.64 6.81 34.52
CA ASN A 87 4.77 6.88 33.35
C ASN A 87 5.51 7.44 32.12
N TYR A 88 6.36 8.45 32.30
CA TYR A 88 7.25 8.95 31.25
C TYR A 88 8.17 7.83 30.74
N THR A 89 8.87 7.14 31.67
CA THR A 89 9.80 6.04 31.34
C THR A 89 9.09 4.91 30.61
N ALA A 90 7.93 4.47 31.10
CA ALA A 90 7.12 3.43 30.46
C ALA A 90 6.65 3.85 29.06
N SER A 91 6.27 5.11 28.89
CA SER A 91 5.84 5.65 27.59
C SER A 91 7.01 5.71 26.60
N TYR A 92 8.15 6.23 27.04
CA TYR A 92 9.37 6.28 26.22
C TYR A 92 9.82 4.87 25.79
N LEU A 93 9.91 3.93 26.74
CA LEU A 93 10.28 2.54 26.43
C LEU A 93 9.27 1.88 25.47
N SER A 94 7.98 2.10 25.68
CA SER A 94 6.93 1.55 24.81
C SER A 94 7.09 2.04 23.37
N VAL A 95 7.33 3.34 23.17
CA VAL A 95 7.53 3.93 21.83
C VAL A 95 8.85 3.42 21.22
N TRP A 96 9.93 3.37 21.99
CA TRP A 96 11.22 2.92 21.51
C TRP A 96 11.21 1.44 21.10
N VAL A 97 10.68 0.55 21.95
CA VAL A 97 10.55 -0.89 21.67
C VAL A 97 9.61 -1.11 20.49
N GLY A 98 8.44 -0.45 20.50
CA GLY A 98 7.46 -0.51 19.41
C GLY A 98 8.06 -0.07 18.08
N GLY A 99 8.78 1.04 18.06
CA GLY A 99 9.47 1.54 16.87
C GLY A 99 10.56 0.59 16.34
N LYS A 100 11.35 -0.02 17.24
CA LYS A 100 12.35 -1.04 16.85
C LYS A 100 11.70 -2.28 16.24
N LEU A 101 10.59 -2.75 16.84
CA LEU A 101 9.81 -3.88 16.29
C LEU A 101 9.24 -3.55 14.92
N THR A 102 8.59 -2.38 14.79
CA THR A 102 8.03 -1.92 13.51
C THR A 102 9.11 -1.82 12.44
N MET A 103 10.27 -1.22 12.77
CA MET A 103 11.38 -1.11 11.83
C MET A 103 11.88 -2.49 11.37
N SER A 104 12.05 -3.44 12.29
CA SER A 104 12.48 -4.80 11.97
C SER A 104 11.46 -5.53 11.09
N LEU A 105 10.18 -5.39 11.40
CA LEU A 105 9.09 -5.98 10.62
C LEU A 105 8.99 -5.37 9.23
N LYS A 106 9.07 -4.03 9.11
CA LYS A 106 9.05 -3.30 7.82
C LYS A 106 10.24 -3.68 6.94
N LYS A 107 11.43 -3.87 7.51
CA LYS A 107 12.59 -4.38 6.76
C LYS A 107 12.29 -5.76 6.18
N ARG A 108 11.79 -6.68 6.98
CA ARG A 108 11.48 -8.05 6.53
C ARG A 108 10.35 -8.08 5.50
N LEU A 109 9.35 -7.21 5.65
CA LEU A 109 8.29 -7.03 4.65
C LEU A 109 8.85 -6.52 3.32
N TYR A 110 9.73 -5.51 3.37
CA TYR A 110 10.34 -4.94 2.17
C TYR A 110 11.22 -5.97 1.44
N GLU A 111 12.06 -6.71 2.18
CA GLU A 111 12.84 -7.82 1.63
C GLU A 111 11.94 -8.83 0.90
N LYS A 112 10.80 -9.18 1.49
CA LYS A 112 9.84 -10.11 0.88
C LYS A 112 9.17 -9.50 -0.35
N LEU A 113 8.75 -8.23 -0.29
CA LEU A 113 8.09 -7.54 -1.40
C LEU A 113 8.98 -7.44 -2.64
N VAL A 114 10.27 -7.14 -2.46
CA VAL A 114 11.23 -7.08 -3.59
C VAL A 114 11.46 -8.46 -4.21
N CYS A 115 11.26 -9.54 -3.47
CA CYS A 115 11.38 -10.91 -3.98
C CYS A 115 10.13 -11.42 -4.69
N PHE A 116 8.98 -10.71 -4.62
CA PHE A 116 7.79 -11.13 -5.35
C PHE A 116 7.94 -10.91 -6.85
N ASN A 117 7.35 -11.83 -7.61
CA ASN A 117 7.29 -11.75 -9.06
C ASN A 117 6.17 -10.82 -9.54
N PRO A 118 6.22 -10.36 -10.81
CA PRO A 118 5.14 -9.58 -11.43
C PRO A 118 3.75 -10.21 -11.24
N ALA A 119 3.62 -11.53 -11.36
CA ALA A 119 2.38 -12.28 -11.15
C ALA A 119 1.68 -12.04 -9.79
N TYR A 120 2.42 -11.64 -8.76
CA TYR A 120 1.84 -11.27 -7.46
C TYR A 120 1.20 -9.88 -7.51
N PHE A 121 1.90 -8.94 -8.15
CA PHE A 121 1.45 -7.55 -8.25
C PHE A 121 0.26 -7.40 -9.21
N ASP A 122 0.15 -8.25 -10.23
CA ASP A 122 -1.01 -8.28 -11.12
C ASP A 122 -2.32 -8.64 -10.39
N LYS A 123 -2.22 -9.42 -9.30
CA LYS A 123 -3.36 -9.87 -8.49
C LYS A 123 -3.68 -8.95 -7.30
N SER A 124 -2.76 -8.07 -6.94
CA SER A 124 -2.83 -7.24 -5.73
C SER A 124 -2.79 -5.76 -6.11
N THR A 125 -3.66 -4.95 -5.53
CA THR A 125 -3.60 -3.50 -5.77
C THR A 125 -2.42 -2.88 -5.00
N SER A 126 -1.72 -1.95 -5.63
CA SER A 126 -0.59 -1.22 -5.00
C SER A 126 -1.03 -0.53 -3.70
N GLY A 127 -2.25 0.02 -3.67
CA GLY A 127 -2.80 0.67 -2.49
C GLY A 127 -2.98 -0.26 -1.31
N GLU A 128 -3.39 -1.52 -1.53
CA GLU A 128 -3.52 -2.53 -0.47
C GLU A 128 -2.16 -2.88 0.14
N ILE A 129 -1.14 -3.08 -0.69
CA ILE A 129 0.22 -3.42 -0.25
C ILE A 129 0.80 -2.26 0.56
N ILE A 130 0.67 -1.02 0.07
CA ILE A 130 1.14 0.19 0.76
C ILE A 130 0.43 0.37 2.10
N PHE A 131 -0.89 0.14 2.15
CA PHE A 131 -1.66 0.21 3.39
C PHE A 131 -1.19 -0.82 4.43
N ARG A 132 -0.98 -2.06 4.01
CA ARG A 132 -0.45 -3.12 4.87
C ARG A 132 0.94 -2.78 5.40
N TYR A 133 1.81 -2.27 4.53
CA TYR A 133 3.18 -1.88 4.90
C TYR A 133 3.22 -0.70 5.89
N ASN A 134 2.39 0.32 5.68
CA ASN A 134 2.41 1.52 6.52
C ASN A 134 1.55 1.33 7.78
N ASN A 135 0.26 1.06 7.63
CA ASN A 135 -0.69 1.08 8.75
C ASN A 135 -0.68 -0.21 9.57
N ASP A 136 -0.74 -1.38 8.89
CA ASP A 136 -0.83 -2.65 9.61
C ASP A 136 0.48 -2.97 10.35
N ALA A 137 1.65 -2.63 9.80
CA ALA A 137 2.92 -2.83 10.47
C ALA A 137 3.05 -1.98 11.75
N ASP A 138 2.58 -0.72 11.72
CA ASP A 138 2.59 0.17 12.88
C ASP A 138 1.59 -0.30 13.95
N LEU A 139 0.38 -0.72 13.55
CA LEU A 139 -0.62 -1.28 14.46
C LEU A 139 -0.16 -2.60 15.08
N ALA A 140 0.49 -3.45 14.30
CA ALA A 140 0.96 -4.77 14.75
C ALA A 140 2.05 -4.67 15.81
N CYS A 141 2.90 -3.66 15.78
CA CYS A 141 4.04 -3.53 16.68
C CYS A 141 3.86 -2.40 17.70
N ALA A 142 3.98 -1.15 17.27
CA ALA A 142 3.90 0.01 18.16
C ALA A 142 2.50 0.14 18.78
N GLY A 143 1.46 -0.07 17.96
CA GLY A 143 0.07 -0.06 18.42
C GLY A 143 -0.21 -1.14 19.45
N LEU A 144 0.24 -2.37 19.21
CA LEU A 144 0.07 -3.49 20.16
C LEU A 144 0.73 -3.19 21.50
N LEU A 145 1.99 -2.74 21.50
CA LEU A 145 2.74 -2.49 22.72
C LEU A 145 2.13 -1.35 23.54
N SER A 146 1.71 -0.27 22.88
CA SER A 146 1.02 0.85 23.53
C SER A 146 -0.32 0.42 24.14
N ASN A 147 -1.09 -0.37 23.40
CA ASN A 147 -2.39 -0.87 23.87
C ASN A 147 -2.24 -1.87 25.02
N LEU A 148 -1.22 -2.75 24.98
CA LEU A 148 -0.89 -3.66 26.08
C LEU A 148 -0.45 -2.91 27.33
N LYS A 149 0.42 -1.90 27.17
CA LYS A 149 0.82 -1.01 28.28
C LYS A 149 -0.40 -0.42 28.96
N ASN A 150 -1.27 0.21 28.20
CA ASN A 150 -2.48 0.85 28.73
C ASN A 150 -3.42 -0.18 29.38
N PHE A 151 -3.62 -1.33 28.76
CA PHE A 151 -4.46 -2.41 29.29
C PHE A 151 -3.95 -2.92 30.63
N ILE A 152 -2.64 -3.23 30.73
CA ILE A 152 -2.01 -3.74 31.95
C ILE A 152 -2.07 -2.68 33.07
N THR A 153 -1.70 -1.43 32.77
CA THR A 153 -1.78 -0.34 33.75
C THR A 153 -3.18 -0.21 34.32
N ARG A 154 -4.24 -0.25 33.46
CA ARG A 154 -5.64 -0.11 33.91
C ARG A 154 -6.13 -1.30 34.71
N ILE A 155 -5.68 -2.52 34.39
CA ILE A 155 -6.01 -3.71 35.19
C ILE A 155 -5.39 -3.60 36.61
N PHE A 156 -4.09 -3.28 36.69
CA PHE A 156 -3.41 -3.17 37.99
C PHE A 156 -3.96 -2.01 38.81
N SER A 157 -4.26 -0.85 38.21
CA SER A 157 -4.95 0.25 38.86
C SER A 157 -6.32 -0.19 39.42
N SER A 158 -7.12 -0.92 38.61
CA SER A 158 -8.42 -1.41 39.06
C SER A 158 -8.32 -2.40 40.23
N ILE A 159 -7.39 -3.37 40.15
CA ILE A 159 -7.18 -4.37 41.22
C ILE A 159 -6.74 -3.67 42.50
N ALA A 160 -5.76 -2.76 42.40
CA ALA A 160 -5.24 -2.05 43.59
C ALA A 160 -6.32 -1.16 44.23
N LEU A 161 -7.09 -0.41 43.44
CA LEU A 161 -8.18 0.42 43.96
C LEU A 161 -9.31 -0.41 44.57
N ILE A 162 -9.66 -1.57 43.99
CA ILE A 162 -10.63 -2.50 44.60
C ILE A 162 -10.09 -3.01 45.95
N GLY A 163 -8.79 -3.34 46.03
CA GLY A 163 -8.15 -3.68 47.29
C GLY A 163 -8.30 -2.59 48.35
N VAL A 164 -8.11 -1.32 47.98
CA VAL A 164 -8.32 -0.15 48.88
C VAL A 164 -9.76 -0.03 49.34
N LEU A 165 -10.74 -0.25 48.44
CA LEU A 165 -12.16 -0.22 48.82
C LEU A 165 -12.45 -1.26 49.90
N PHE A 166 -12.02 -2.51 49.73
CA PHE A 166 -12.23 -3.58 50.71
C PHE A 166 -11.50 -3.32 52.04
N TYR A 167 -10.29 -2.76 51.98
CA TYR A 167 -9.52 -2.40 53.18
C TYR A 167 -10.20 -1.34 54.02
N ASN A 168 -10.85 -0.36 53.41
CA ASN A 168 -11.53 0.72 54.12
C ASN A 168 -12.91 0.31 54.69
N SER A 169 -13.72 -0.41 53.92
CA SER A 169 -15.02 -0.93 54.36
C SER A 169 -15.52 -2.03 53.43
N TRP A 170 -15.64 -3.25 53.90
CA TRP A 170 -16.16 -4.37 53.10
C TRP A 170 -17.67 -4.22 52.79
N GLN A 171 -18.44 -3.60 53.72
CA GLN A 171 -19.87 -3.38 53.56
C GLN A 171 -20.14 -2.44 52.38
N LEU A 172 -19.45 -1.31 52.31
CA LEU A 172 -19.55 -0.34 51.24
C LEU A 172 -19.02 -0.91 49.93
N SER A 173 -17.99 -1.76 49.98
CA SER A 173 -17.36 -2.35 48.79
C SER A 173 -18.28 -3.32 48.06
N ILE A 174 -19.09 -4.10 48.74
CA ILE A 174 -20.09 -4.97 48.10
C ILE A 174 -21.10 -4.11 47.32
N VAL A 175 -21.62 -3.06 47.92
CA VAL A 175 -22.55 -2.13 47.25
C VAL A 175 -21.89 -1.50 46.01
N ALA A 176 -20.65 -1.02 46.16
CA ALA A 176 -19.89 -0.41 45.06
C ALA A 176 -19.67 -1.40 43.88
N ILE A 177 -19.35 -2.67 44.16
CA ILE A 177 -19.15 -3.70 43.14
C ILE A 177 -20.44 -4.02 42.41
N ILE A 178 -21.58 -4.12 43.08
CA ILE A 178 -22.87 -4.33 42.46
C ILE A 178 -23.20 -3.18 41.48
N ILE A 179 -23.03 -1.96 41.93
CA ILE A 179 -23.26 -0.77 41.11
C ILE A 179 -22.32 -0.72 39.90
N LEU A 180 -21.06 -1.06 40.12
CA LEU A 180 -20.06 -1.11 39.08
C LEU A 180 -20.39 -2.17 38.03
N PHE A 181 -20.86 -3.34 38.45
CA PHE A 181 -21.30 -4.41 37.56
C PHE A 181 -22.49 -3.93 36.69
N VAL A 182 -23.46 -3.25 37.28
CA VAL A 182 -24.59 -2.66 36.55
C VAL A 182 -24.10 -1.60 35.55
N ALA A 183 -23.12 -0.78 35.92
CA ALA A 183 -22.56 0.24 35.04
C ALA A 183 -21.80 -0.35 33.83
N VAL A 184 -21.08 -1.46 34.02
CA VAL A 184 -20.26 -2.11 32.99
C VAL A 184 -21.06 -3.07 32.09
N ALA A 185 -22.15 -3.65 32.57
CA ALA A 185 -22.94 -4.63 31.85
C ALA A 185 -23.38 -4.19 30.43
N PRO A 186 -23.80 -2.93 30.17
CA PRO A 186 -24.19 -2.51 28.84
C PRO A 186 -23.03 -2.47 27.82
N LEU A 187 -21.78 -2.34 28.26
CA LEU A 187 -20.59 -2.30 27.38
C LEU A 187 -20.47 -3.56 26.54
N THR A 188 -20.78 -4.71 27.09
CA THR A 188 -20.70 -6.01 26.38
C THR A 188 -21.73 -6.12 25.27
N ARG A 189 -22.94 -5.62 25.48
CA ARG A 189 -24.04 -5.62 24.47
C ARG A 189 -23.73 -4.67 23.32
N VAL A 190 -23.28 -3.46 23.63
CA VAL A 190 -22.97 -2.45 22.62
C VAL A 190 -21.83 -2.90 21.69
N LYS A 191 -20.84 -3.63 22.19
CA LYS A 191 -19.73 -4.19 21.41
C LYS A 191 -20.24 -5.03 20.21
N HIS A 192 -21.25 -5.85 20.40
CA HIS A 192 -21.82 -6.66 19.33
C HIS A 192 -22.58 -5.82 18.29
N LEU A 193 -23.29 -4.77 18.74
CA LEU A 193 -24.08 -3.89 17.87
C LEU A 193 -23.19 -3.01 16.95
N ILE A 194 -21.98 -2.69 17.39
CA ILE A 194 -21.07 -1.82 16.63
C ILE A 194 -20.25 -2.61 15.60
N LYS A 195 -20.01 -3.90 15.82
CA LYS A 195 -19.12 -4.72 14.97
C LYS A 195 -19.47 -4.61 13.48
N SER A 196 -20.74 -4.70 13.12
CA SER A 196 -21.17 -4.59 11.71
C SER A 196 -20.96 -3.18 11.14
N LEU A 197 -21.16 -2.13 11.94
CA LEU A 197 -20.93 -0.76 11.51
C LEU A 197 -19.44 -0.47 11.31
N VAL A 198 -18.58 -0.96 12.21
CA VAL A 198 -17.11 -0.83 12.08
C VAL A 198 -16.63 -1.48 10.77
N THR A 199 -17.14 -2.68 10.44
CA THR A 199 -16.77 -3.33 9.18
C THR A 199 -17.25 -2.54 7.97
N LYS A 200 -18.49 -2.04 7.99
CA LYS A 200 -19.01 -1.21 6.89
C LYS A 200 -18.20 0.08 6.73
N ASN A 201 -17.89 0.76 7.84
CA ASN A 201 -17.09 1.97 7.83
C ASN A 201 -15.68 1.73 7.25
N ALA A 202 -15.05 0.62 7.60
CA ALA A 202 -13.75 0.24 7.04
C ALA A 202 -13.81 0.04 5.51
N VAL A 203 -14.88 -0.59 4.99
CA VAL A 203 -15.10 -0.76 3.54
C VAL A 203 -15.30 0.60 2.88
N SER A 204 -16.11 1.50 3.46
CA SER A 204 -16.34 2.85 2.90
C SER A 204 -15.07 3.70 2.90
N ILE A 205 -14.24 3.62 3.96
CA ILE A 205 -12.93 4.30 4.00
C ILE A 205 -11.99 3.75 2.91
N THR A 206 -12.00 2.44 2.68
CA THR A 206 -11.19 1.85 1.60
C THR A 206 -11.65 2.34 0.23
N ALA A 207 -12.96 2.38 -0.02
CA ALA A 207 -13.52 2.92 -1.27
C ALA A 207 -13.18 4.41 -1.45
N LEU A 208 -13.25 5.21 -0.37
CA LEU A 208 -12.86 6.62 -0.38
C LEU A 208 -11.39 6.80 -0.79
N ASN A 209 -10.48 6.02 -0.18
CA ASN A 209 -9.05 6.05 -0.50
C ASN A 209 -8.77 5.61 -1.95
N THR A 210 -9.51 4.62 -2.45
CA THR A 210 -9.41 4.18 -3.85
C THR A 210 -9.81 5.30 -4.80
N THR A 211 -10.99 5.92 -4.57
CA THR A 211 -11.47 7.04 -5.40
C THR A 211 -10.50 8.23 -5.35
N TYR A 212 -9.91 8.50 -4.19
CA TYR A 212 -8.88 9.54 -4.04
C TYR A 212 -7.66 9.25 -4.92
N ASN A 213 -7.12 8.04 -4.87
CA ASN A 213 -5.98 7.64 -5.71
C ASN A 213 -6.32 7.64 -7.20
N GLU A 214 -7.54 7.20 -7.58
CA GLU A 214 -8.02 7.26 -8.97
C GLU A 214 -8.08 8.70 -9.48
N THR A 215 -8.51 9.65 -8.64
CA THR A 215 -8.58 11.06 -8.99
C THR A 215 -7.20 11.65 -9.32
N PHE A 216 -6.17 11.32 -8.54
CA PHE A 216 -4.80 11.77 -8.83
C PHE A 216 -4.21 11.11 -10.08
N SER A 217 -4.36 9.80 -10.19
CA SER A 217 -3.81 9.04 -11.32
C SER A 217 -4.51 9.37 -12.64
N GLY A 218 -5.82 9.62 -12.57
CA GLY A 218 -6.68 9.92 -13.72
C GLY A 218 -6.93 11.41 -13.98
N ASN A 219 -6.17 12.33 -13.36
CA ASN A 219 -6.45 13.78 -13.43
C ASN A 219 -6.53 14.32 -14.88
N LYS A 220 -5.63 13.87 -15.76
CA LYS A 220 -5.68 14.26 -17.19
C LYS A 220 -7.01 13.87 -17.86
N THR A 221 -7.53 12.68 -17.53
CA THR A 221 -8.82 12.20 -18.05
C THR A 221 -9.96 13.02 -17.47
N ILE A 222 -9.92 13.32 -16.16
CA ILE A 222 -10.93 14.13 -15.48
C ILE A 222 -11.03 15.50 -16.16
N CYS A 223 -9.89 16.17 -16.35
CA CYS A 223 -9.85 17.48 -17.00
C CYS A 223 -10.26 17.41 -18.49
N SER A 224 -9.82 16.39 -19.25
CA SER A 224 -10.10 16.29 -20.68
C SER A 224 -11.57 16.02 -21.01
N TYR A 225 -12.28 15.39 -20.08
CA TYR A 225 -13.71 15.08 -20.23
C TYR A 225 -14.63 15.94 -19.34
N ASN A 226 -14.10 16.97 -18.67
CA ASN A 226 -14.82 17.83 -17.72
C ASN A 226 -15.60 17.02 -16.67
N LEU A 227 -14.93 16.01 -16.06
CA LEU A 227 -15.52 15.10 -15.08
C LEU A 227 -15.41 15.58 -13.64
N GLU A 228 -14.98 16.82 -13.39
CA GLU A 228 -14.73 17.36 -12.05
C GLU A 228 -15.97 17.26 -11.17
N GLU A 229 -17.14 17.67 -11.70
CA GLU A 229 -18.39 17.60 -10.95
C GLU A 229 -18.86 16.16 -10.70
N TYR A 230 -18.62 15.25 -11.65
CA TYR A 230 -18.91 13.82 -11.47
C TYR A 230 -18.04 13.22 -10.34
N GLN A 231 -16.72 13.49 -10.36
CA GLN A 231 -15.80 12.98 -9.35
C GLN A 231 -16.06 13.61 -7.98
N LYS A 232 -16.38 14.91 -7.91
CA LYS A 232 -16.78 15.56 -6.66
C LYS A 232 -18.00 14.89 -6.05
N ARG A 233 -19.07 14.67 -6.82
CA ARG A 233 -20.27 13.97 -6.32
C ARG A 233 -19.94 12.58 -5.82
N LYS A 234 -19.25 11.77 -6.63
CA LYS A 234 -18.84 10.40 -6.24
C LYS A 234 -18.04 10.40 -4.92
N PHE A 235 -17.10 11.34 -4.79
CA PHE A 235 -16.28 11.46 -3.58
C PHE A 235 -17.09 11.95 -2.38
N PHE A 236 -17.96 12.94 -2.57
CA PHE A 236 -18.80 13.51 -1.50
C PHE A 236 -19.81 12.49 -0.99
N ASP A 237 -20.45 11.70 -1.86
CA ASP A 237 -21.36 10.62 -1.47
C ASP A 237 -20.65 9.57 -0.59
N LEU A 238 -19.41 9.21 -0.95
CA LEU A 238 -18.60 8.30 -0.13
C LEU A 238 -18.22 8.93 1.21
N LEU A 239 -17.85 10.22 1.21
CA LEU A 239 -17.51 10.96 2.42
C LEU A 239 -18.71 11.06 3.36
N GLU A 240 -19.90 11.35 2.83
CA GLU A 240 -21.15 11.40 3.57
C GLU A 240 -21.51 10.02 4.15
N SER A 241 -21.33 8.95 3.38
CA SER A 241 -21.49 7.57 3.88
C SER A 241 -20.57 7.27 5.06
N VAL A 242 -19.28 7.66 5.00
CA VAL A 242 -18.34 7.52 6.11
C VAL A 242 -18.78 8.33 7.32
N PHE A 243 -19.23 9.57 7.09
CA PHE A 243 -19.75 10.45 8.16
C PHE A 243 -21.00 9.85 8.83
N GLU A 244 -22.00 9.42 8.04
CA GLU A 244 -23.22 8.78 8.57
C GLU A 244 -22.91 7.54 9.40
N LEU A 245 -22.02 6.66 8.90
CA LEU A 245 -21.59 5.46 9.63
C LEU A 245 -20.87 5.83 10.94
N THR A 246 -20.03 6.86 10.93
CA THR A 246 -19.33 7.35 12.12
C THR A 246 -20.32 7.94 13.14
N VAL A 247 -21.27 8.74 12.69
CA VAL A 247 -22.36 9.28 13.53
C VAL A 247 -23.23 8.15 14.08
N ALA A 248 -23.57 7.15 13.26
CA ALA A 248 -24.34 5.98 13.70
C ALA A 248 -23.59 5.17 14.77
N MET A 249 -22.27 4.98 14.62
CA MET A 249 -21.44 4.36 15.66
C MET A 249 -21.44 5.20 16.94
N THR A 250 -21.22 6.51 16.82
CA THR A 250 -21.20 7.43 17.96
C THR A 250 -22.56 7.46 18.67
N ARG A 251 -23.68 7.53 17.95
CA ARG A 251 -25.04 7.48 18.51
C ARG A 251 -25.27 6.22 19.34
N ARG A 252 -24.73 5.07 18.90
CA ARG A 252 -24.87 3.80 19.63
C ARG A 252 -23.93 3.68 20.82
N THR A 253 -22.88 4.48 20.91
CA THR A 253 -21.87 4.42 21.99
C THR A 253 -21.92 5.57 22.96
N ALA A 254 -22.26 6.78 22.50
CA ALA A 254 -22.16 8.01 23.27
C ALA A 254 -23.02 8.00 24.54
N TRP A 255 -24.18 7.37 24.50
CA TRP A 255 -25.07 7.25 25.66
C TRP A 255 -24.48 6.44 26.82
N LEU A 256 -23.49 5.58 26.55
CA LEU A 256 -22.85 4.77 27.60
C LEU A 256 -22.16 5.62 28.65
N SER A 257 -21.46 6.68 28.24
CA SER A 257 -20.76 7.55 29.21
C SER A 257 -21.73 8.27 30.14
N PRO A 258 -22.77 8.97 29.68
CA PRO A 258 -23.80 9.55 30.55
C PRO A 258 -24.49 8.51 31.44
N PHE A 259 -24.83 7.33 30.88
CA PHE A 259 -25.44 6.25 31.65
C PHE A 259 -24.52 5.76 32.79
N MET A 260 -23.24 5.54 32.49
CA MET A 260 -22.26 5.13 33.52
C MET A 260 -22.10 6.22 34.59
N HIS A 261 -22.04 7.49 34.19
CA HIS A 261 -21.99 8.60 35.15
C HIS A 261 -23.23 8.62 36.06
N PHE A 262 -24.42 8.43 35.49
CA PHE A 262 -25.68 8.38 36.26
C PHE A 262 -25.66 7.21 37.27
N VAL A 263 -25.30 6.01 36.82
CA VAL A 263 -25.23 4.82 37.71
C VAL A 263 -24.21 5.02 38.84
N ILE A 264 -23.04 5.58 38.52
CA ILE A 264 -22.00 5.87 39.51
C ILE A 264 -22.44 6.98 40.47
N SER A 265 -23.18 7.99 40.02
CA SER A 265 -23.70 9.03 40.88
C SER A 265 -24.71 8.47 41.89
N ILE A 266 -25.57 7.52 41.47
CA ILE A 266 -26.45 6.79 42.41
C ILE A 266 -25.59 6.02 43.42
N GLY A 267 -24.53 5.34 42.93
CA GLY A 267 -23.60 4.62 43.79
C GLY A 267 -22.89 5.49 44.81
N LEU A 268 -22.46 6.67 44.38
CA LEU A 268 -21.86 7.67 45.26
C LEU A 268 -22.84 8.14 46.31
N GLY A 269 -24.10 8.46 45.89
CA GLY A 269 -25.16 8.86 46.84
C GLY A 269 -25.45 7.79 47.88
N LEU A 270 -25.59 6.54 47.45
CA LEU A 270 -25.76 5.39 48.38
C LEU A 270 -24.55 5.18 49.30
N ALA A 271 -23.33 5.31 48.76
CA ALA A 271 -22.11 5.19 49.54
C ALA A 271 -22.00 6.31 50.58
N VAL A 272 -22.42 7.54 50.25
CA VAL A 272 -22.46 8.66 51.20
C VAL A 272 -23.52 8.42 52.27
N ALA A 273 -24.72 7.98 51.92
CA ALA A 273 -25.79 7.71 52.89
C ALA A 273 -25.42 6.57 53.87
N LEU A 274 -25.01 5.42 53.33
CA LEU A 274 -24.59 4.26 54.10
C LEU A 274 -23.31 4.52 54.91
N GLY A 275 -22.34 5.22 54.29
CA GLY A 275 -21.08 5.59 54.94
C GLY A 275 -21.29 6.51 56.13
N SER A 276 -22.16 7.53 56.00
CA SER A 276 -22.54 8.42 57.11
C SER A 276 -23.20 7.65 58.25
N TRP A 277 -24.09 6.71 57.93
CA TRP A 277 -24.71 5.83 58.92
C TRP A 277 -23.67 4.94 59.64
N LEU A 278 -22.71 4.37 58.93
CA LEU A 278 -21.62 3.56 59.50
C LEU A 278 -20.66 4.37 60.37
N ILE A 279 -20.41 5.65 60.02
CA ILE A 279 -19.60 6.57 60.84
C ILE A 279 -20.32 6.89 62.16
N VAL A 280 -21.61 7.23 62.11
CA VAL A 280 -22.42 7.55 63.31
C VAL A 280 -22.45 6.33 64.25
N ASN A 281 -22.55 5.13 63.69
CA ASN A 281 -22.52 3.89 64.49
C ASN A 281 -21.09 3.47 64.93
N GLY A 282 -20.05 4.26 64.67
CA GLY A 282 -18.68 4.00 65.07
C GLY A 282 -18.00 2.79 64.38
N THR A 283 -18.61 2.29 63.26
CA THR A 283 -18.10 1.09 62.55
C THR A 283 -16.89 1.44 61.65
N ILE A 284 -16.85 2.66 61.08
CA ILE A 284 -15.77 3.17 60.24
C ILE A 284 -15.36 4.56 60.66
N THR A 285 -14.09 4.96 60.42
CA THR A 285 -13.59 6.29 60.69
C THR A 285 -13.93 7.24 59.53
N SER A 286 -13.92 8.56 59.78
CA SER A 286 -14.06 9.56 58.73
C SER A 286 -12.99 9.46 57.65
N GLY A 287 -11.75 9.07 58.04
CA GLY A 287 -10.64 8.82 57.10
C GLY A 287 -10.88 7.60 56.22
N ASN A 288 -11.44 6.52 56.76
CA ASN A 288 -11.85 5.36 55.96
C ASN A 288 -12.86 5.75 54.88
N PHE A 289 -13.82 6.58 55.25
CA PHE A 289 -14.87 7.04 54.36
C PHE A 289 -14.30 7.94 53.23
N VAL A 290 -13.48 8.93 53.54
CA VAL A 290 -12.85 9.81 52.53
C VAL A 290 -11.95 9.02 51.59
N SER A 291 -11.13 8.11 52.12
CA SER A 291 -10.30 7.21 51.31
C SER A 291 -11.15 6.31 50.41
N PHE A 292 -12.26 5.77 50.92
CA PHE A 292 -13.21 4.96 50.16
C PHE A 292 -13.83 5.72 49.00
N ILE A 293 -14.36 6.92 49.24
CA ILE A 293 -14.98 7.78 48.18
C ILE A 293 -13.94 8.13 47.12
N THR A 294 -12.73 8.51 47.51
CA THR A 294 -11.64 8.82 46.59
C THR A 294 -11.27 7.61 45.73
N ALA A 295 -11.11 6.43 46.33
CA ALA A 295 -10.82 5.20 45.58
C ALA A 295 -11.95 4.82 44.61
N LEU A 296 -13.21 5.02 45.02
CA LEU A 296 -14.39 4.78 44.15
C LEU A 296 -14.43 5.70 42.95
N LEU A 297 -14.15 6.99 43.13
CA LEU A 297 -14.09 7.97 42.03
C LEU A 297 -12.91 7.66 41.09
N MET A 298 -11.74 7.32 41.64
CA MET A 298 -10.56 6.97 40.83
C MET A 298 -10.75 5.67 40.04
N LEU A 299 -11.53 4.71 40.54
CA LEU A 299 -11.78 3.42 39.89
C LEU A 299 -12.59 3.53 38.59
N TYR A 300 -13.38 4.59 38.42
CA TYR A 300 -14.22 4.78 37.24
C TYR A 300 -13.43 4.80 35.92
N THR A 301 -12.36 5.60 35.86
CA THR A 301 -11.59 5.81 34.62
C THR A 301 -10.89 4.54 34.13
N PRO A 302 -10.16 3.76 34.97
CA PRO A 302 -9.58 2.49 34.57
C PRO A 302 -10.61 1.53 33.98
N LEU A 303 -11.74 1.34 34.64
CA LEU A 303 -12.77 0.40 34.22
C LEU A 303 -13.45 0.78 32.89
N LYS A 304 -13.78 2.06 32.74
CA LYS A 304 -14.31 2.58 31.46
C LYS A 304 -13.38 2.28 30.30
N ASN A 305 -12.07 2.45 30.49
CA ASN A 305 -11.08 2.35 29.43
C ASN A 305 -10.65 0.89 29.12
N ILE A 306 -10.83 -0.06 30.05
CA ILE A 306 -10.45 -1.48 29.83
C ILE A 306 -11.09 -2.03 28.54
N SER A 307 -12.39 -1.78 28.34
CA SER A 307 -13.11 -2.30 27.18
C SER A 307 -12.58 -1.73 25.84
N GLY A 308 -12.24 -0.45 25.80
CA GLY A 308 -11.60 0.18 24.65
C GLY A 308 -10.22 -0.40 24.35
N ASN A 309 -9.41 -0.61 25.40
CA ASN A 309 -8.08 -1.19 25.26
C ASN A 309 -8.12 -2.64 24.75
N VAL A 310 -9.09 -3.46 25.19
CA VAL A 310 -9.29 -4.82 24.67
C VAL A 310 -9.58 -4.79 23.16
N VAL A 311 -10.45 -3.88 22.70
CA VAL A 311 -10.75 -3.72 21.27
C VAL A 311 -9.51 -3.27 20.49
N ALA A 312 -8.75 -2.32 21.02
CA ALA A 312 -7.52 -1.84 20.38
C ALA A 312 -6.46 -2.95 20.26
N VAL A 313 -6.29 -3.77 21.29
CA VAL A 313 -5.42 -4.96 21.24
C VAL A 313 -5.90 -5.95 20.20
N GLN A 314 -7.21 -6.22 20.09
CA GLN A 314 -7.76 -7.09 19.05
C GLN A 314 -7.49 -6.55 17.63
N HIS A 315 -7.60 -5.24 17.41
CA HIS A 315 -7.24 -4.63 16.12
C HIS A 315 -5.76 -4.85 15.78
N SER A 316 -4.87 -4.71 16.77
CA SER A 316 -3.45 -4.98 16.58
C SER A 316 -3.18 -6.44 16.22
N PHE A 317 -3.89 -7.41 16.81
CA PHE A 317 -3.77 -8.82 16.45
C PHE A 317 -4.27 -9.12 15.03
N MET A 318 -5.35 -8.48 14.58
CA MET A 318 -5.81 -8.61 13.19
C MET A 318 -4.79 -8.03 12.21
N ALA A 319 -4.13 -6.93 12.58
CA ALA A 319 -3.05 -6.37 11.77
C ALA A 319 -1.85 -7.34 11.67
N ILE A 320 -1.46 -7.99 12.78
CA ILE A 320 -0.44 -9.04 12.79
C ILE A 320 -0.80 -10.17 11.82
N GLU A 321 -2.04 -10.66 11.84
CA GLU A 321 -2.50 -11.72 10.95
C GLU A 321 -2.34 -11.33 9.48
N ARG A 322 -2.83 -10.14 9.08
CA ARG A 322 -2.69 -9.65 7.70
C ARG A 322 -1.24 -9.47 7.26
N ILE A 323 -0.37 -9.05 8.16
CA ILE A 323 1.07 -8.93 7.88
C ILE A 323 1.70 -10.31 7.65
N PHE A 324 1.37 -11.28 8.51
CA PHE A 324 1.91 -12.63 8.34
C PHE A 324 1.32 -13.35 7.14
N ASP A 325 0.08 -13.07 6.75
CA ASP A 325 -0.47 -13.56 5.46
C ASP A 325 0.40 -13.09 4.28
N LEU A 326 0.91 -11.86 4.33
CA LEU A 326 1.83 -11.34 3.32
C LEU A 326 3.23 -11.97 3.42
N LEU A 327 3.78 -12.10 4.64
CA LEU A 327 5.11 -12.69 4.85
C LEU A 327 5.16 -14.18 4.51
N ASP A 328 4.09 -14.90 4.79
CA ASP A 328 3.98 -16.35 4.54
C ASP A 328 3.49 -16.65 3.12
N ALA A 329 3.05 -15.62 2.37
CA ALA A 329 2.64 -15.81 0.98
C ALA A 329 3.76 -16.52 0.21
N PRO A 330 3.46 -17.65 -0.45
CA PRO A 330 4.48 -18.39 -1.20
C PRO A 330 5.03 -17.48 -2.30
N LEU A 331 6.33 -17.54 -2.52
CA LEU A 331 6.94 -16.98 -3.71
C LEU A 331 6.59 -17.92 -4.87
N PRO A 332 5.77 -17.47 -5.85
CA PRO A 332 5.31 -18.35 -6.92
C PRO A 332 6.48 -18.96 -7.70
N ILE A 333 7.55 -18.18 -7.85
CA ILE A 333 8.75 -18.56 -8.58
C ILE A 333 9.96 -18.38 -7.63
N CYS A 334 10.65 -19.47 -7.40
CA CYS A 334 11.88 -19.52 -6.60
C CYS A 334 12.89 -20.48 -7.25
N ASN A 335 14.13 -20.37 -6.85
CA ASN A 335 15.14 -21.34 -7.25
C ASN A 335 14.83 -22.72 -6.65
N LYS A 336 15.00 -23.78 -7.42
CA LYS A 336 15.04 -25.13 -6.88
C LYS A 336 16.26 -25.28 -5.96
N CYS A 337 16.23 -26.21 -5.02
CA CYS A 337 17.34 -26.43 -4.07
C CYS A 337 18.65 -26.87 -4.78
N ASP A 338 18.52 -27.46 -5.93
CA ASP A 338 19.59 -27.99 -6.80
C ASP A 338 19.86 -27.13 -8.04
N ALA A 339 19.24 -25.93 -8.11
CA ALA A 339 19.41 -25.01 -9.22
C ALA A 339 20.88 -24.61 -9.40
N ARG A 340 21.35 -24.69 -10.63
CA ARG A 340 22.73 -24.34 -11.01
C ARG A 340 22.76 -23.00 -11.75
N ASP A 341 23.91 -22.37 -11.81
CA ASP A 341 24.04 -21.18 -12.65
C ASP A 341 23.98 -21.58 -14.13
N LEU A 342 23.29 -20.75 -14.93
CA LEU A 342 23.23 -20.93 -16.38
C LEU A 342 24.62 -20.68 -16.95
N PRO A 343 25.21 -21.66 -17.72
CA PRO A 343 26.44 -21.44 -18.43
C PRO A 343 26.28 -20.41 -19.55
N ASP A 344 27.40 -20.08 -20.23
CA ASP A 344 27.35 -19.23 -21.42
C ASP A 344 26.47 -19.89 -22.50
N ILE A 345 25.57 -19.11 -23.06
CA ILE A 345 24.60 -19.57 -24.07
C ILE A 345 25.34 -19.72 -25.42
N ARG A 346 25.27 -20.89 -26.02
CA ARG A 346 26.09 -21.24 -27.23
C ARG A 346 25.31 -21.83 -28.38
N GLU A 347 24.16 -22.47 -28.13
CA GLU A 347 23.46 -23.25 -29.15
C GLU A 347 22.09 -22.68 -29.47
N SER A 348 21.12 -22.90 -28.61
CA SER A 348 19.73 -22.50 -28.90
C SER A 348 18.87 -22.29 -27.65
N ILE A 349 17.75 -21.63 -27.88
CA ILE A 349 16.65 -21.45 -26.92
C ILE A 349 15.44 -22.18 -27.50
N VAL A 350 14.94 -23.18 -26.79
CA VAL A 350 13.85 -24.05 -27.26
C VAL A 350 12.63 -23.93 -26.36
N PHE A 351 11.50 -23.58 -26.94
CA PHE A 351 10.19 -23.70 -26.35
C PHE A 351 9.59 -25.03 -26.82
N ASP A 352 9.33 -25.96 -25.92
CA ASP A 352 8.91 -27.31 -26.18
C ASP A 352 7.54 -27.57 -25.58
N ASP A 353 6.50 -27.60 -26.43
CA ASP A 353 5.10 -27.76 -26.10
C ASP A 353 4.60 -26.81 -24.98
N VAL A 354 5.02 -25.55 -25.04
CA VAL A 354 4.74 -24.57 -23.97
C VAL A 354 3.27 -24.22 -23.93
N VAL A 355 2.67 -24.45 -22.74
CA VAL A 355 1.32 -24.03 -22.39
C VAL A 355 1.41 -23.03 -21.24
N PHE A 356 0.66 -21.93 -21.34
CA PHE A 356 0.61 -20.94 -20.28
C PHE A 356 -0.79 -20.35 -20.10
N GLU A 357 -1.17 -20.13 -18.82
CA GLU A 357 -2.42 -19.49 -18.42
C GLU A 357 -2.21 -18.53 -17.24
N TYR A 358 -2.73 -17.31 -17.34
CA TYR A 358 -2.77 -16.38 -16.20
C TYR A 358 -3.83 -16.78 -15.18
N VAL A 359 -4.94 -17.33 -15.66
CA VAL A 359 -6.06 -17.82 -14.86
C VAL A 359 -6.29 -19.28 -15.21
N PRO A 360 -6.32 -20.18 -14.22
CA PRO A 360 -6.54 -21.61 -14.45
C PRO A 360 -7.76 -21.87 -15.36
N GLY A 361 -7.57 -22.71 -16.38
CA GLY A 361 -8.59 -23.06 -17.37
C GLY A 361 -8.77 -22.05 -18.51
N ARG A 362 -7.92 -21.02 -18.62
CA ARG A 362 -7.93 -20.07 -19.74
C ARG A 362 -6.51 -19.95 -20.35
N PRO A 363 -6.13 -20.91 -21.22
CA PRO A 363 -4.80 -20.91 -21.82
C PRO A 363 -4.63 -19.71 -22.78
N VAL A 364 -3.55 -18.95 -22.56
CA VAL A 364 -3.10 -17.85 -23.43
C VAL A 364 -2.10 -18.35 -24.44
N LEU A 365 -1.23 -19.30 -24.08
CA LEU A 365 -0.35 -20.01 -24.99
C LEU A 365 -0.71 -21.50 -25.00
N LYS A 366 -0.76 -22.08 -26.18
CA LYS A 366 -1.27 -23.44 -26.42
C LYS A 366 -0.26 -24.21 -27.29
N ASN A 367 0.52 -25.09 -26.64
CA ASN A 367 1.47 -25.96 -27.30
C ASN A 367 2.42 -25.25 -28.27
N ILE A 368 3.10 -24.21 -27.79
CA ILE A 368 4.09 -23.48 -28.58
C ILE A 368 5.35 -24.36 -28.70
N HIS A 369 5.73 -24.68 -29.94
CA HIS A 369 6.99 -25.34 -30.27
C HIS A 369 7.81 -24.39 -31.13
N LEU A 370 8.95 -23.90 -30.60
CA LEU A 370 9.79 -22.90 -31.25
C LEU A 370 11.23 -23.05 -30.81
N GLU A 371 12.14 -23.08 -31.76
CA GLU A 371 13.58 -23.09 -31.53
C GLU A 371 14.22 -21.84 -32.12
N VAL A 372 15.12 -21.18 -31.38
CA VAL A 372 15.83 -19.95 -31.78
C VAL A 372 17.31 -20.16 -31.53
N HIS A 373 18.14 -20.04 -32.57
CA HIS A 373 19.58 -20.22 -32.49
C HIS A 373 20.29 -18.97 -31.95
N VAL A 374 21.48 -19.20 -31.37
CA VAL A 374 22.31 -18.10 -30.87
C VAL A 374 22.70 -17.17 -32.04
N GLY A 375 22.60 -15.85 -31.81
CA GLY A 375 22.84 -14.82 -32.83
C GLY A 375 21.68 -14.58 -33.79
N GLU A 376 20.57 -15.30 -33.63
CA GLU A 376 19.39 -15.14 -34.47
C GLU A 376 18.47 -14.03 -33.93
N THR A 377 17.91 -13.23 -34.83
CA THR A 377 16.82 -12.30 -34.55
C THR A 377 15.50 -12.92 -34.98
N LEU A 378 14.63 -13.21 -34.01
CA LEU A 378 13.28 -13.70 -34.22
C LEU A 378 12.27 -12.56 -34.02
N ALA A 379 11.50 -12.23 -35.08
CA ALA A 379 10.39 -11.30 -34.98
C ALA A 379 9.08 -12.02 -34.64
N LEU A 380 8.38 -11.56 -33.60
CA LEU A 380 7.05 -12.05 -33.21
C LEU A 380 5.97 -11.12 -33.79
N VAL A 381 5.12 -11.67 -34.64
CA VAL A 381 4.05 -10.95 -35.33
C VAL A 381 2.69 -11.61 -35.03
N GLY A 382 1.61 -10.88 -35.12
CA GLY A 382 0.26 -11.41 -34.89
C GLY A 382 -0.68 -10.35 -34.30
N ASN A 383 -1.93 -10.72 -34.17
CA ASN A 383 -2.97 -9.84 -33.64
C ASN A 383 -2.69 -9.39 -32.18
N SER A 384 -3.22 -8.23 -31.79
CA SER A 384 -3.19 -7.80 -30.39
C SER A 384 -3.92 -8.85 -29.52
N GLY A 385 -3.33 -9.17 -28.36
CA GLY A 385 -3.86 -10.24 -27.49
C GLY A 385 -3.53 -11.67 -27.94
N GLY A 386 -2.79 -11.87 -29.03
CA GLY A 386 -2.41 -13.21 -29.55
C GLY A 386 -1.42 -14.00 -28.66
N GLY A 387 -0.81 -13.40 -27.62
CA GLY A 387 0.11 -14.06 -26.71
C GLY A 387 1.59 -13.70 -26.90
N LYS A 388 1.95 -12.76 -27.79
CA LYS A 388 3.34 -12.36 -28.09
C LYS A 388 4.11 -11.87 -26.86
N SER A 389 3.60 -10.87 -26.15
CA SER A 389 4.24 -10.32 -24.93
C SER A 389 4.27 -11.35 -23.81
N THR A 390 3.28 -12.25 -23.76
CA THR A 390 3.27 -13.37 -22.82
C THR A 390 4.44 -14.33 -23.13
N LEU A 391 4.65 -14.71 -24.39
CA LEU A 391 5.74 -15.63 -24.78
C LEU A 391 7.11 -15.10 -24.35
N VAL A 392 7.41 -13.84 -24.66
CA VAL A 392 8.70 -13.22 -24.29
C VAL A 392 8.85 -13.00 -22.78
N SER A 393 7.75 -12.82 -22.04
CA SER A 393 7.76 -12.67 -20.58
C SER A 393 8.07 -13.97 -19.84
N LEU A 394 7.89 -15.13 -20.48
CA LEU A 394 8.26 -16.43 -19.92
C LEU A 394 9.77 -16.65 -19.92
N LEU A 395 10.50 -16.06 -20.86
CA LEU A 395 11.94 -16.26 -21.01
C LEU A 395 12.76 -15.79 -19.79
N PRO A 396 12.55 -14.56 -19.22
CA PRO A 396 13.17 -14.15 -17.97
C PRO A 396 12.51 -14.75 -16.74
N ARG A 397 11.58 -15.70 -16.95
CA ARG A 397 10.81 -16.39 -15.91
C ARG A 397 10.10 -15.39 -14.97
N PHE A 398 9.34 -14.45 -15.56
CA PHE A 398 8.41 -13.59 -14.80
C PHE A 398 7.19 -14.38 -14.37
N TYR A 399 6.84 -15.40 -15.14
CA TYR A 399 5.79 -16.38 -14.87
C TYR A 399 6.35 -17.77 -15.13
N ASP A 400 5.85 -18.78 -14.42
CA ASP A 400 6.15 -20.18 -14.71
C ASP A 400 5.10 -20.73 -15.68
N ILE A 401 5.53 -21.59 -16.59
CA ILE A 401 4.68 -22.26 -17.57
C ILE A 401 3.74 -23.26 -16.89
N SER A 402 2.55 -23.46 -17.47
CA SER A 402 1.57 -24.44 -16.98
C SER A 402 1.83 -25.84 -17.54
N GLY A 403 2.48 -25.96 -18.71
CA GLY A 403 2.87 -27.21 -19.33
C GLY A 403 4.05 -27.04 -20.27
N GLY A 404 4.71 -28.10 -20.63
CA GLY A 404 5.89 -28.11 -21.49
C GLY A 404 7.19 -27.69 -20.79
N SER A 405 8.18 -27.24 -21.57
CA SER A 405 9.48 -26.78 -21.08
C SER A 405 10.04 -25.64 -21.92
N ILE A 406 10.84 -24.75 -21.29
CA ILE A 406 11.68 -23.75 -21.99
C ILE A 406 13.12 -24.11 -21.63
N LYS A 407 13.93 -24.43 -22.67
CA LYS A 407 15.29 -24.88 -22.49
C LYS A 407 16.29 -23.92 -23.15
N ILE A 408 17.38 -23.65 -22.47
CA ILE A 408 18.53 -22.91 -23.00
C ILE A 408 19.70 -23.90 -23.05
N ASP A 409 20.24 -24.16 -24.25
CA ASP A 409 21.28 -25.19 -24.48
C ASP A 409 20.95 -26.55 -23.82
N GLY A 410 19.68 -26.98 -24.00
CA GLY A 410 19.16 -28.23 -23.43
C GLY A 410 18.80 -28.18 -21.94
N THR A 411 19.15 -27.12 -21.20
CA THR A 411 18.85 -26.98 -19.77
C THR A 411 17.53 -26.22 -19.56
N ASP A 412 16.60 -26.79 -18.79
CA ASP A 412 15.33 -26.13 -18.48
C ASP A 412 15.57 -24.89 -17.60
N ILE A 413 14.93 -23.77 -17.94
CA ILE A 413 15.05 -22.52 -17.18
C ILE A 413 14.57 -22.63 -15.72
N ARG A 414 13.82 -23.69 -15.37
CA ARG A 414 13.40 -24.01 -14.01
C ARG A 414 14.51 -24.66 -13.17
N ASP A 415 15.54 -25.18 -13.80
CA ASP A 415 16.68 -25.87 -13.15
C ASP A 415 17.89 -24.96 -12.95
N VAL A 416 17.81 -23.71 -13.44
CA VAL A 416 18.85 -22.70 -13.25
C VAL A 416 18.45 -21.65 -12.23
N THR A 417 19.45 -20.94 -11.65
CA THR A 417 19.19 -19.86 -10.72
C THR A 417 18.58 -18.67 -11.47
N LEU A 418 17.56 -18.04 -10.87
CA LEU A 418 16.90 -16.85 -11.44
C LEU A 418 17.90 -15.72 -11.69
N GLN A 419 18.92 -15.61 -10.85
CA GLN A 419 19.93 -14.56 -10.97
C GLN A 419 20.79 -14.78 -12.22
N SER A 420 21.28 -16.00 -12.47
CA SER A 420 22.07 -16.32 -13.66
C SER A 420 21.23 -16.22 -14.93
N LEU A 421 19.99 -16.72 -14.93
CA LEU A 421 19.05 -16.60 -16.05
C LEU A 421 18.83 -15.13 -16.42
N ARG A 422 18.43 -14.31 -15.46
CA ARG A 422 18.13 -12.89 -15.68
C ARG A 422 19.36 -12.05 -15.99
N ARG A 423 20.55 -12.44 -15.56
CA ARG A 423 21.82 -11.81 -15.95
C ARG A 423 22.03 -11.92 -17.46
N ASN A 424 21.70 -13.05 -18.05
CA ASN A 424 21.91 -13.36 -19.46
C ASN A 424 20.80 -12.83 -20.40
N ILE A 425 19.74 -12.20 -19.85
CA ILE A 425 18.62 -11.69 -20.64
C ILE A 425 18.42 -10.20 -20.33
N ALA A 426 18.53 -9.33 -21.34
CA ALA A 426 18.14 -7.93 -21.26
C ALA A 426 16.72 -7.77 -21.81
N VAL A 427 15.90 -6.96 -21.15
CA VAL A 427 14.51 -6.69 -21.58
C VAL A 427 14.31 -5.18 -21.71
N VAL A 428 13.82 -4.74 -22.86
CA VAL A 428 13.32 -3.39 -23.11
C VAL A 428 11.80 -3.48 -23.24
N PHE A 429 11.10 -2.93 -22.28
CA PHE A 429 9.64 -2.99 -22.22
C PHE A 429 8.99 -1.91 -23.09
N GLN A 430 7.71 -2.10 -23.42
CA GLN A 430 6.88 -1.10 -24.07
C GLN A 430 6.80 0.19 -23.22
N ASP A 431 6.42 0.02 -21.94
CA ASP A 431 6.45 1.08 -20.93
C ASP A 431 7.75 1.03 -20.14
N ASN A 432 8.71 1.88 -20.49
CA ASN A 432 10.00 1.93 -19.84
C ASN A 432 9.94 2.68 -18.51
N PHE A 433 9.98 1.93 -17.40
CA PHE A 433 10.01 2.50 -16.06
C PHE A 433 11.39 3.09 -15.74
N LEU A 434 11.41 4.38 -15.39
CA LEU A 434 12.60 5.06 -14.89
C LEU A 434 12.42 5.40 -13.40
N PHE A 435 13.44 5.11 -12.62
CA PHE A 435 13.45 5.45 -11.21
C PHE A 435 13.74 6.94 -11.02
N THR A 436 13.20 7.51 -9.97
CA THR A 436 13.54 8.88 -9.54
C THR A 436 15.04 8.97 -9.23
N GLY A 437 15.70 9.99 -9.77
CA GLY A 437 17.14 10.18 -9.68
C GLY A 437 17.69 10.74 -10.98
N THR A 438 18.98 10.53 -11.23
CA THR A 438 19.68 11.04 -12.42
C THR A 438 19.62 10.08 -13.61
N ILE A 439 20.00 10.57 -14.79
CA ILE A 439 20.17 9.73 -16.00
C ILE A 439 21.25 8.66 -15.72
N ARG A 440 22.36 9.06 -15.08
CA ARG A 440 23.47 8.16 -14.68
C ARG A 440 22.96 6.99 -13.83
N GLU A 441 22.25 7.30 -12.76
CA GLU A 441 21.71 6.26 -11.84
C GLU A 441 20.80 5.29 -12.58
N ASN A 442 19.98 5.79 -13.49
CA ASN A 442 19.09 4.95 -14.27
C ASN A 442 19.82 4.05 -15.28
N ILE A 443 20.89 4.50 -15.91
CA ILE A 443 21.70 3.68 -16.81
C ILE A 443 22.48 2.63 -16.03
N LEU A 444 23.07 3.00 -14.88
CA LEU A 444 23.83 2.09 -14.00
C LEU A 444 23.01 0.92 -13.45
N LEU A 445 21.67 0.99 -13.48
CA LEU A 445 20.84 -0.18 -13.15
C LEU A 445 21.11 -1.40 -14.05
N GLY A 446 21.64 -1.20 -15.26
CA GLY A 446 22.08 -2.28 -16.15
C GLY A 446 23.30 -3.02 -15.62
N ASN A 447 24.27 -2.27 -15.08
CA ASN A 447 25.49 -2.81 -14.45
C ASN A 447 26.02 -1.78 -13.41
N PRO A 448 25.77 -1.99 -12.11
CA PRO A 448 26.21 -1.06 -11.06
C PRO A 448 27.76 -0.91 -10.96
N ASN A 449 28.53 -1.84 -11.52
CA ASN A 449 30.00 -1.84 -11.50
C ASN A 449 30.61 -1.33 -12.80
N ALA A 450 29.82 -0.73 -13.70
CA ALA A 450 30.31 -0.23 -14.99
C ALA A 450 31.27 0.95 -14.81
N THR A 451 32.27 0.99 -15.69
CA THR A 451 33.23 2.12 -15.73
C THR A 451 32.63 3.31 -16.48
N GLU A 452 33.23 4.50 -16.31
CA GLU A 452 32.81 5.69 -17.07
C GLU A 452 32.95 5.49 -18.59
N ALA A 453 33.92 4.69 -19.04
CA ALA A 453 34.06 4.33 -20.45
C ALA A 453 32.90 3.45 -20.95
N ASP A 454 32.40 2.54 -20.10
CA ASP A 454 31.24 1.71 -20.45
C ASP A 454 29.94 2.54 -20.52
N ILE A 455 29.79 3.48 -19.60
CA ILE A 455 28.65 4.42 -19.61
C ILE A 455 28.70 5.30 -20.85
N ALA A 456 29.87 5.86 -21.21
CA ALA A 456 30.03 6.68 -22.42
C ALA A 456 29.67 5.88 -23.68
N ARG A 457 30.12 4.61 -23.77
CA ARG A 457 29.77 3.72 -24.89
C ARG A 457 28.29 3.41 -24.94
N ALA A 458 27.64 3.20 -23.78
CA ALA A 458 26.20 2.96 -23.72
C ALA A 458 25.40 4.20 -24.16
N LEU A 459 25.83 5.41 -23.81
CA LEU A 459 25.25 6.65 -24.28
C LEU A 459 25.39 6.83 -25.79
N GLU A 460 26.57 6.54 -26.33
CA GLU A 460 26.82 6.62 -27.77
C GLU A 460 25.96 5.64 -28.55
N CYS A 461 25.93 4.36 -28.14
CA CYS A 461 25.11 3.33 -28.77
C CYS A 461 23.61 3.59 -28.71
N ALA A 462 23.14 4.28 -27.66
CA ALA A 462 21.74 4.70 -27.52
C ALA A 462 21.44 6.08 -28.11
N TYR A 463 22.40 6.72 -28.80
CA TYR A 463 22.26 8.08 -29.36
C TYR A 463 21.82 9.11 -28.31
N LEU A 464 22.32 9.00 -27.07
CA LEU A 464 22.02 9.90 -25.98
C LEU A 464 23.09 10.98 -25.74
N THR A 465 24.29 10.83 -26.31
CA THR A 465 25.45 11.69 -26.03
C THR A 465 25.17 13.17 -26.28
N ASP A 466 24.62 13.52 -27.43
CA ASP A 466 24.30 14.92 -27.76
C ASP A 466 23.23 15.50 -26.85
N PHE A 467 22.20 14.68 -26.55
CA PHE A 467 21.15 15.08 -25.62
C PHE A 467 21.70 15.33 -24.22
N VAL A 468 22.50 14.42 -23.69
CA VAL A 468 23.12 14.54 -22.34
C VAL A 468 24.03 15.75 -22.28
N ASN A 469 24.84 15.98 -23.32
CA ASN A 469 25.74 17.13 -23.41
C ASN A 469 25.01 18.47 -23.51
N SER A 470 23.77 18.48 -23.99
CA SER A 470 22.92 19.68 -24.06
C SER A 470 22.31 20.06 -22.70
N LEU A 471 22.36 19.16 -21.71
CA LEU A 471 21.78 19.39 -20.40
C LEU A 471 22.76 20.14 -19.49
N PRO A 472 22.28 21.05 -18.60
CA PRO A 472 23.15 21.83 -17.72
C PRO A 472 24.03 20.99 -16.77
N GLN A 473 23.55 19.84 -16.34
CA GLN A 473 24.26 18.90 -15.45
C GLN A 473 24.70 17.63 -16.18
N GLY A 474 24.61 17.60 -17.51
CA GLY A 474 24.98 16.44 -18.32
C GLY A 474 24.23 15.17 -17.89
N ILE A 475 24.95 14.08 -17.72
CA ILE A 475 24.41 12.78 -17.32
C ILE A 475 23.85 12.76 -15.88
N ASP A 476 24.28 13.70 -15.03
CA ASP A 476 23.85 13.80 -13.64
C ASP A 476 22.58 14.66 -13.48
N THR A 477 21.90 14.97 -14.59
CA THR A 477 20.61 15.67 -14.61
C THR A 477 19.53 14.79 -14.00
N GLU A 478 18.76 15.34 -13.04
CA GLU A 478 17.59 14.69 -12.46
C GLU A 478 16.43 14.60 -13.44
N ILE A 479 15.78 13.45 -13.50
CA ILE A 479 14.71 13.17 -14.47
C ILE A 479 13.30 13.21 -13.89
N GLY A 480 13.17 13.44 -12.56
CA GLY A 480 11.90 13.46 -11.86
C GLY A 480 11.25 12.09 -11.69
N GLU A 481 10.06 12.08 -11.08
CA GLU A 481 9.31 10.84 -10.86
C GLU A 481 8.91 10.20 -12.20
N ARG A 482 9.24 8.90 -12.38
CA ARG A 482 9.02 8.13 -13.63
C ARG A 482 9.59 8.83 -14.88
N GLY A 483 10.62 9.64 -14.71
CA GLY A 483 11.25 10.35 -15.82
C GLY A 483 10.35 11.39 -16.46
N VAL A 484 9.45 12.06 -15.71
CA VAL A 484 8.46 13.02 -16.23
C VAL A 484 9.09 14.16 -17.04
N LEU A 485 10.35 14.48 -16.79
CA LEU A 485 11.09 15.55 -17.48
C LEU A 485 11.65 15.11 -18.85
N LEU A 486 11.56 13.82 -19.21
CA LEU A 486 12.04 13.26 -20.45
C LEU A 486 10.90 13.02 -21.45
N SER A 487 11.15 13.24 -22.74
CA SER A 487 10.24 12.81 -23.80
C SER A 487 10.16 11.28 -23.87
N GLY A 488 9.13 10.74 -24.53
CA GLY A 488 8.96 9.30 -24.74
C GLY A 488 10.19 8.64 -25.37
N GLY A 489 10.75 9.24 -26.44
CA GLY A 489 11.94 8.75 -27.12
C GLY A 489 13.21 8.83 -26.26
N GLN A 490 13.34 9.86 -25.41
CA GLN A 490 14.45 9.96 -24.47
C GLN A 490 14.37 8.88 -23.39
N LYS A 491 13.18 8.65 -22.80
CA LYS A 491 12.97 7.54 -21.84
C LYS A 491 13.36 6.20 -22.43
N GLN A 492 12.96 5.96 -23.67
CA GLN A 492 13.24 4.73 -24.37
C GLN A 492 14.72 4.54 -24.64
N ARG A 493 15.42 5.59 -25.09
CA ARG A 493 16.87 5.54 -25.30
C ARG A 493 17.62 5.31 -23.97
N VAL A 494 17.18 5.87 -22.86
CA VAL A 494 17.74 5.56 -21.51
C VAL A 494 17.55 4.07 -21.18
N ALA A 495 16.39 3.48 -21.50
CA ALA A 495 16.16 2.05 -21.28
C ALA A 495 17.04 1.18 -22.21
N ILE A 496 17.25 1.61 -23.48
CA ILE A 496 18.17 0.94 -24.41
C ILE A 496 19.61 1.04 -23.89
N ALA A 497 20.07 2.21 -23.41
CA ALA A 497 21.39 2.37 -22.80
C ALA A 497 21.58 1.45 -21.59
N ARG A 498 20.55 1.31 -20.75
CA ARG A 498 20.52 0.36 -19.63
C ARG A 498 20.69 -1.09 -20.10
N ALA A 499 19.95 -1.48 -21.15
CA ALA A 499 20.02 -2.82 -21.74
C ALA A 499 21.39 -3.07 -22.39
N PHE A 500 21.96 -2.06 -23.03
CA PHE A 500 23.31 -2.12 -23.62
C PHE A 500 24.38 -2.32 -22.54
N LEU A 501 24.33 -1.54 -21.46
CA LEU A 501 25.28 -1.62 -20.35
C LEU A 501 25.25 -2.97 -19.63
N LYS A 502 24.13 -3.67 -19.68
CA LYS A 502 23.96 -5.02 -19.13
C LYS A 502 24.77 -6.08 -19.89
N GLN A 503 25.08 -5.88 -21.17
CA GLN A 503 25.85 -6.78 -22.03
C GLN A 503 25.31 -8.22 -22.10
N ALA A 504 24.01 -8.40 -21.94
CA ALA A 504 23.37 -9.71 -21.99
C ALA A 504 23.43 -10.32 -23.42
N PRO A 505 23.67 -11.63 -23.57
CA PRO A 505 23.70 -12.30 -24.89
C PRO A 505 22.29 -12.42 -25.50
N VAL A 506 21.25 -12.41 -24.71
CA VAL A 506 19.86 -12.47 -25.16
C VAL A 506 19.17 -11.13 -24.89
N VAL A 507 18.47 -10.60 -25.91
CA VAL A 507 17.73 -9.35 -25.82
C VAL A 507 16.26 -9.60 -26.17
N VAL A 508 15.38 -9.07 -25.33
CA VAL A 508 13.92 -9.07 -25.54
C VAL A 508 13.48 -7.63 -25.72
N LEU A 509 12.82 -7.37 -26.86
CA LEU A 509 12.28 -6.06 -27.21
C LEU A 509 10.76 -6.14 -27.33
N ASP A 510 10.03 -5.48 -26.43
CA ASP A 510 8.56 -5.43 -26.45
C ASP A 510 8.11 -4.05 -26.98
N GLU A 511 7.62 -4.00 -28.22
CA GLU A 511 7.01 -2.84 -28.90
C GLU A 511 7.68 -1.47 -28.64
N ALA A 512 8.96 -1.42 -28.86
CA ALA A 512 9.79 -0.31 -28.41
C ALA A 512 9.57 1.07 -29.07
N THR A 513 8.56 1.29 -29.94
CA THR A 513 8.47 2.54 -30.74
C THR A 513 7.07 3.10 -31.01
N SER A 514 6.01 2.57 -30.43
CA SER A 514 4.61 2.81 -30.83
C SER A 514 4.01 4.21 -30.53
N ALA A 515 4.73 5.12 -29.85
CA ALA A 515 4.20 6.41 -29.42
C ALA A 515 5.15 7.61 -29.67
N LEU A 516 6.02 7.53 -30.69
CA LEU A 516 7.06 8.53 -30.96
C LEU A 516 6.76 9.32 -32.24
N ASP A 517 7.27 10.56 -32.30
CA ASP A 517 7.34 11.33 -33.53
C ASP A 517 8.37 10.72 -34.49
N ASN A 518 8.19 10.87 -35.80
CA ASN A 518 9.00 10.23 -36.85
C ASN A 518 10.51 10.41 -36.68
N LYS A 519 10.97 11.60 -36.26
CA LYS A 519 12.39 11.88 -36.08
C LYS A 519 12.98 11.17 -34.85
N SER A 520 12.28 11.22 -33.71
CA SER A 520 12.67 10.49 -32.49
C SER A 520 12.63 8.98 -32.70
N GLU A 521 11.71 8.53 -33.49
CA GLU A 521 11.52 7.15 -33.90
C GLU A 521 12.71 6.59 -34.66
N GLU A 522 13.20 7.33 -35.68
CA GLU A 522 14.37 6.91 -36.46
C GLU A 522 15.62 6.73 -35.57
N ILE A 523 15.85 7.68 -34.65
CA ILE A 523 16.97 7.63 -33.71
C ILE A 523 16.84 6.44 -32.76
N VAL A 524 15.63 6.17 -32.25
CA VAL A 524 15.36 5.01 -31.38
C VAL A 524 15.56 3.71 -32.14
N GLN A 525 15.13 3.64 -33.44
CA GLN A 525 15.34 2.47 -34.27
C GLN A 525 16.83 2.19 -34.46
N GLN A 526 17.64 3.20 -34.76
CA GLN A 526 19.10 3.07 -34.88
C GLN A 526 19.73 2.57 -33.56
N ALA A 527 19.24 3.05 -32.40
CA ALA A 527 19.69 2.57 -31.09
C ALA A 527 19.31 1.10 -30.86
N ILE A 528 18.13 0.68 -31.29
CA ILE A 528 17.68 -0.72 -31.25
C ILE A 528 18.56 -1.58 -32.15
N ASP A 529 18.81 -1.14 -33.37
CA ASP A 529 19.64 -1.89 -34.34
C ASP A 529 21.08 -2.08 -33.78
N ASN A 530 21.63 -1.07 -33.11
CA ASN A 530 22.91 -1.22 -32.41
C ASN A 530 22.84 -2.22 -31.24
N LEU A 531 21.75 -2.22 -30.46
CA LEU A 531 21.58 -3.15 -29.35
C LEU A 531 21.45 -4.60 -29.82
N MET A 532 20.86 -4.83 -31.00
CA MET A 532 20.63 -6.18 -31.57
C MET A 532 21.90 -6.84 -32.14
N LYS A 533 22.95 -6.06 -32.50
CA LYS A 533 24.15 -6.59 -33.11
C LYS A 533 24.80 -7.69 -32.27
N ASP A 534 25.11 -8.79 -32.89
CA ASP A 534 25.77 -9.95 -32.29
C ASP A 534 25.04 -10.55 -31.08
N LYS A 535 23.70 -10.41 -31.01
CA LYS A 535 22.85 -10.89 -29.94
C LYS A 535 21.80 -11.88 -30.47
N THR A 536 21.28 -12.70 -29.57
CA THR A 536 20.05 -13.47 -29.82
C THR A 536 18.86 -12.57 -29.43
N VAL A 537 18.00 -12.27 -30.40
CA VAL A 537 16.98 -11.24 -30.21
C VAL A 537 15.56 -11.79 -30.38
N PHE A 538 14.71 -11.55 -29.40
CA PHE A 538 13.27 -11.72 -29.51
C PHE A 538 12.64 -10.33 -29.60
N VAL A 539 12.06 -9.99 -30.73
CA VAL A 539 11.43 -8.67 -30.93
C VAL A 539 9.95 -8.82 -31.26
N ILE A 540 9.09 -8.16 -30.48
CA ILE A 540 7.70 -8.00 -30.86
C ILE A 540 7.63 -6.84 -31.85
N ALA A 541 7.41 -7.19 -33.11
CA ALA A 541 7.55 -6.27 -34.21
C ALA A 541 6.19 -5.68 -34.62
N HIS A 542 6.11 -4.35 -34.56
CA HIS A 542 5.00 -3.54 -35.11
C HIS A 542 5.46 -2.71 -36.32
N ARG A 543 6.72 -2.86 -36.74
CA ARG A 543 7.31 -2.12 -37.86
C ARG A 543 7.84 -3.01 -38.95
N LEU A 544 7.65 -2.54 -40.16
CA LEU A 544 8.07 -3.24 -41.36
C LEU A 544 9.59 -3.42 -41.43
N SER A 545 10.36 -2.39 -41.05
CA SER A 545 11.83 -2.46 -41.04
C SER A 545 12.36 -3.55 -40.10
N THR A 546 11.82 -3.63 -38.88
CA THR A 546 12.19 -4.64 -37.91
C THR A 546 11.82 -6.05 -38.38
N ILE A 547 10.67 -6.19 -39.02
CA ILE A 547 10.19 -7.48 -39.55
C ILE A 547 11.07 -7.95 -40.73
N LYS A 548 11.40 -7.06 -41.66
CA LYS A 548 12.21 -7.40 -42.84
C LYS A 548 13.67 -7.75 -42.49
N ASN A 549 14.21 -7.12 -41.45
CA ASN A 549 15.60 -7.35 -40.99
C ASN A 549 15.74 -8.56 -40.06
N ALA A 550 14.64 -9.19 -39.63
CA ALA A 550 14.68 -10.36 -38.81
C ALA A 550 15.12 -11.60 -39.60
N ASN A 551 15.90 -12.51 -38.97
CA ASN A 551 16.29 -13.76 -39.60
C ASN A 551 15.10 -14.69 -39.83
N ARG A 552 14.19 -14.76 -38.86
CA ARG A 552 12.92 -15.48 -38.97
C ARG A 552 11.79 -14.69 -38.31
N ILE A 553 10.58 -14.97 -38.76
CA ILE A 553 9.34 -14.39 -38.28
C ILE A 553 8.46 -15.52 -37.76
N ALA A 554 8.00 -15.40 -36.52
CA ALA A 554 7.03 -16.31 -35.92
C ALA A 554 5.67 -15.60 -35.80
N VAL A 555 4.66 -16.13 -36.46
CA VAL A 555 3.29 -15.62 -36.42
C VAL A 555 2.54 -16.30 -35.28
N ILE A 556 2.18 -15.53 -34.26
CA ILE A 556 1.41 -16.03 -33.12
C ILE A 556 -0.05 -15.62 -33.30
N ASN A 557 -0.92 -16.60 -33.40
CA ASN A 557 -2.36 -16.38 -33.51
C ASN A 557 -3.12 -17.22 -32.49
N GLU A 558 -4.02 -16.61 -31.71
CA GLU A 558 -4.85 -17.26 -30.67
C GLU A 558 -4.05 -18.18 -29.72
N GLY A 559 -2.82 -17.77 -29.43
CA GLY A 559 -1.93 -18.50 -28.51
C GLY A 559 -1.19 -19.69 -29.14
N GLN A 560 -1.21 -19.85 -30.47
CA GLN A 560 -0.50 -20.89 -31.19
C GLN A 560 0.51 -20.29 -32.19
N LEU A 561 1.59 -21.02 -32.46
CA LEU A 561 2.50 -20.72 -33.54
C LEU A 561 1.84 -21.15 -34.86
N ALA A 562 1.36 -20.17 -35.64
CA ALA A 562 0.67 -20.44 -36.89
C ALA A 562 1.62 -20.62 -38.07
N GLU A 563 2.64 -19.76 -38.17
CA GLU A 563 3.61 -19.75 -39.25
C GLU A 563 5.02 -19.41 -38.71
N LEU A 564 6.05 -19.96 -39.31
CA LEU A 564 7.46 -19.70 -38.99
C LEU A 564 8.27 -19.74 -40.27
N GLY A 565 9.02 -18.69 -40.59
CA GLY A 565 9.87 -18.63 -41.77
C GLY A 565 10.48 -17.25 -41.97
N THR A 566 11.18 -17.05 -43.07
CA THR A 566 11.70 -15.76 -43.50
C THR A 566 10.59 -14.89 -44.07
N HIS A 567 10.84 -13.57 -44.24
CA HIS A 567 9.90 -12.66 -44.87
C HIS A 567 9.45 -13.13 -46.26
N GLU A 568 10.40 -13.61 -47.07
CA GLU A 568 10.14 -14.05 -48.44
C GLU A 568 9.31 -15.35 -48.46
N GLU A 569 9.65 -16.33 -47.63
CA GLU A 569 8.92 -17.58 -47.53
C GLU A 569 7.47 -17.35 -47.09
N LEU A 570 7.24 -16.53 -46.07
CA LEU A 570 5.90 -16.26 -45.55
C LEU A 570 5.05 -15.40 -46.47
N MET A 571 5.68 -14.53 -47.26
CA MET A 571 4.99 -13.74 -48.30
C MET A 571 4.59 -14.60 -49.50
N ALA A 572 5.28 -15.69 -49.77
CA ALA A 572 4.97 -16.60 -50.86
C ALA A 572 3.75 -17.50 -50.59
N LEU A 573 3.31 -17.59 -49.33
CA LEU A 573 2.11 -18.36 -48.95
C LEU A 573 0.84 -17.67 -49.42
N GLU A 574 0.10 -18.26 -50.36
CA GLU A 574 -1.08 -17.64 -50.98
C GLU A 574 -2.20 -17.24 -50.01
N ASN A 575 -2.37 -18.01 -48.89
CA ASN A 575 -3.35 -17.75 -47.84
C ASN A 575 -2.71 -17.54 -46.47
N GLY A 576 -1.42 -17.14 -46.47
CA GLY A 576 -0.65 -16.97 -45.25
C GLY A 576 -1.23 -15.91 -44.29
N GLN A 577 -1.22 -16.18 -43.02
CA GLN A 577 -1.63 -15.22 -41.98
C GLN A 577 -0.67 -14.04 -41.92
N TYR A 578 0.63 -14.27 -42.11
CA TYR A 578 1.65 -13.24 -42.20
C TYR A 578 1.35 -12.28 -43.36
N ARG A 579 1.09 -12.79 -44.55
CA ARG A 579 0.76 -11.98 -45.73
C ARG A 579 -0.46 -11.11 -45.51
N ARG A 580 -1.52 -11.65 -44.90
CA ARG A 580 -2.73 -10.89 -44.55
C ARG A 580 -2.43 -9.76 -43.56
N LEU A 581 -1.65 -10.03 -42.52
CA LEU A 581 -1.25 -9.01 -41.53
C LEU A 581 -0.39 -7.94 -42.19
N TYR A 582 0.54 -8.34 -43.03
CA TYR A 582 1.39 -7.42 -43.79
C TYR A 582 0.57 -6.51 -44.70
N GLU A 583 -0.37 -7.05 -45.47
CA GLU A 583 -1.23 -6.28 -46.36
C GLU A 583 -2.14 -5.33 -45.61
N MET A 584 -2.67 -5.72 -44.44
CA MET A 584 -3.51 -4.84 -43.64
C MET A 584 -2.73 -3.73 -42.94
N GLN A 585 -1.52 -3.98 -42.46
CA GLN A 585 -0.75 -3.00 -41.67
C GLN A 585 0.11 -2.07 -42.52
N PHE A 586 0.61 -2.53 -43.70
CA PHE A 586 1.68 -1.86 -44.41
C PHE A 586 1.35 -1.48 -45.86
N LYS A 587 0.34 -2.07 -46.53
CA LYS A 587 -0.10 -1.66 -47.88
C LYS A 587 -0.97 -0.39 -47.88
N THR A 588 -1.44 0.07 -46.74
CA THR A 588 -2.26 1.29 -46.63
C THR A 588 -1.40 2.56 -46.47
N GLN A 589 -0.09 2.47 -46.41
CA GLN A 589 0.81 3.62 -46.52
C GLN A 589 1.29 3.72 -47.96
N PRO A 590 0.96 4.81 -48.69
CA PRO A 590 1.53 5.05 -50.01
C PRO A 590 3.06 5.15 -49.88
N THR A 591 3.77 4.26 -50.56
CA THR A 591 5.22 4.38 -50.72
C THR A 591 5.52 5.70 -51.40
N ALA A 592 6.28 6.58 -50.73
CA ALA A 592 6.70 7.89 -51.22
C ALA A 592 7.77 7.80 -52.34
N ASP A 593 7.80 6.74 -53.14
CA ASP A 593 8.80 6.49 -54.19
C ASP A 593 8.23 6.34 -55.60
N THR A 594 7.09 6.98 -55.91
CA THR A 594 6.69 7.30 -57.27
C THR A 594 6.08 8.68 -57.28
N ALA A 595 6.94 9.69 -57.28
CA ALA A 595 6.54 11.02 -57.75
C ALA A 595 6.51 10.98 -59.29
N ASP A 596 5.43 10.47 -59.86
CA ASP A 596 5.01 10.87 -61.19
C ASP A 596 4.35 12.24 -61.09
N GLU A 597 4.79 13.13 -61.96
CA GLU A 597 4.36 14.52 -62.09
C GLU A 597 2.83 14.60 -62.13
N PRO A 598 2.19 15.57 -61.48
CA PRO A 598 0.75 15.78 -61.61
C PRO A 598 0.47 16.35 -62.97
N GLU A 599 -0.27 15.62 -63.84
CA GLU A 599 -0.97 16.20 -64.94
C GLU A 599 -1.89 17.34 -64.46
N GLU A 600 -1.69 18.57 -64.99
CA GLU A 600 -2.56 19.71 -64.78
C GLU A 600 -3.94 19.43 -65.38
N GLU A 601 -4.87 18.91 -64.59
CA GLU A 601 -6.30 19.02 -64.93
C GLU A 601 -6.77 20.44 -64.59
N SER A 602 -6.99 21.23 -65.67
CA SER A 602 -7.60 22.53 -65.61
C SER A 602 -9.07 22.42 -65.21
N PHE A 603 -9.39 22.82 -63.99
CA PHE A 603 -10.76 23.04 -63.54
C PHE A 603 -11.27 24.42 -64.11
N PRO A 604 -12.50 24.50 -64.59
CA PRO A 604 -13.10 25.77 -64.97
C PRO A 604 -13.41 26.61 -63.72
N PRO A 605 -13.39 27.95 -63.81
CA PRO A 605 -13.59 28.82 -62.65
C PRO A 605 -15.04 28.73 -62.17
N GLU A 606 -15.20 28.29 -60.92
CA GLU A 606 -16.44 28.37 -60.15
C GLU A 606 -16.74 29.82 -59.77
N GLU A 607 -17.90 30.30 -60.18
CA GLU A 607 -18.47 31.58 -59.79
C GLU A 607 -18.70 31.63 -58.26
N SER A 608 -18.16 32.65 -57.65
CA SER A 608 -18.36 32.95 -56.23
C SER A 608 -19.80 33.33 -55.91
N PRO A 609 -20.54 32.66 -55.02
CA PRO A 609 -21.80 33.20 -54.54
C PRO A 609 -21.56 34.36 -53.59
N SER A 610 -22.15 35.50 -53.88
CA SER A 610 -22.20 36.72 -53.10
C SER A 610 -22.69 36.44 -51.63
N ALA A 611 -21.94 36.90 -50.66
CA ALA A 611 -22.30 36.88 -49.27
C ALA A 611 -23.59 37.68 -48.96
N PRO A 612 -24.55 37.13 -48.17
CA PRO A 612 -25.67 37.94 -47.70
C PRO A 612 -25.22 38.76 -46.48
N GLY A 613 -25.67 40.02 -46.48
CA GLY A 613 -25.29 41.05 -45.51
C GLY A 613 -25.49 40.69 -44.04
N ILE A 614 -24.51 41.06 -43.28
CA ILE A 614 -24.52 41.03 -41.81
C ILE A 614 -25.51 42.13 -41.35
N ARG A 615 -26.66 41.73 -40.83
CA ARG A 615 -27.49 42.60 -39.99
C ARG A 615 -26.82 42.75 -38.65
N GLN A 616 -26.49 43.97 -38.28
CA GLN A 616 -26.16 44.37 -36.93
C GLN A 616 -27.37 44.12 -36.02
N GLU A 617 -27.31 43.10 -35.16
CA GLU A 617 -28.19 42.98 -34.01
C GLU A 617 -27.59 43.72 -32.84
N THR A 618 -28.38 44.64 -32.34
CA THR A 618 -28.16 45.48 -31.18
C THR A 618 -27.93 44.68 -29.90
N SER A 619 -26.96 45.12 -29.11
CA SER A 619 -26.64 44.65 -27.76
C SER A 619 -27.88 44.55 -26.89
N PRO A 620 -28.05 43.47 -26.10
CA PRO A 620 -29.04 43.45 -25.02
C PRO A 620 -28.55 44.28 -23.81
N PRO A 621 -29.49 44.87 -23.02
CA PRO A 621 -29.15 45.75 -21.92
C PRO A 621 -28.51 45.06 -20.74
N GLU A 622 -27.62 45.78 -20.06
CA GLU A 622 -27.00 45.43 -18.80
C GLU A 622 -28.06 45.02 -17.75
N ALA A 623 -27.94 43.76 -17.25
CA ALA A 623 -28.69 43.33 -16.08
C ALA A 623 -27.93 43.74 -14.80
N GLU A 624 -28.57 44.53 -13.97
CA GLU A 624 -28.11 44.91 -12.62
C GLU A 624 -27.79 43.67 -11.75
N PRO A 625 -26.82 43.76 -10.86
CA PRO A 625 -26.49 42.68 -9.96
C PRO A 625 -27.48 42.69 -8.77
N THR A 626 -28.45 41.81 -8.79
CA THR A 626 -29.31 41.54 -7.65
C THR A 626 -28.88 40.29 -6.91
N GLY A 627 -28.40 40.45 -5.68
CA GLY A 627 -28.82 39.56 -4.60
C GLY A 627 -27.95 38.39 -4.22
N GLU A 628 -26.65 38.56 -3.99
CA GLU A 628 -25.83 37.54 -3.29
C GLU A 628 -25.39 38.00 -1.87
N LYS A 629 -26.29 38.65 -1.13
CA LYS A 629 -26.03 39.08 0.25
C LYS A 629 -27.01 38.51 1.31
N ASN A 630 -27.90 37.58 0.95
CA ASN A 630 -28.91 37.10 1.90
C ASN A 630 -28.85 35.59 2.23
N MET A 631 -27.75 34.87 1.92
CA MET A 631 -27.61 33.47 2.32
C MET A 631 -26.66 33.24 3.51
N LEU A 632 -25.87 34.22 3.91
CA LEU A 632 -24.98 34.13 5.07
C LEU A 632 -25.58 34.64 6.38
N SER A 633 -26.68 35.43 6.34
CA SER A 633 -27.35 35.92 7.57
C SER A 633 -28.35 34.93 8.17
N GLY A 634 -28.74 33.88 7.45
CA GLY A 634 -29.68 32.85 7.96
C GLY A 634 -29.01 31.69 8.74
N LEU A 635 -27.70 31.57 8.71
CA LEU A 635 -26.95 30.52 9.45
C LEU A 635 -26.42 30.99 10.80
N GLU A 636 -26.21 32.28 11.00
CA GLU A 636 -25.80 32.83 12.31
C GLU A 636 -26.96 32.97 13.31
N GLN A 637 -28.20 33.07 12.84
CA GLN A 637 -29.38 33.20 13.72
C GLN A 637 -29.92 31.85 14.23
N LYS A 638 -29.45 30.70 13.69
CA LYS A 638 -29.80 29.37 14.21
C LYS A 638 -28.77 28.76 15.18
N ALA A 639 -27.60 29.36 15.32
CA ALA A 639 -26.58 28.92 16.28
C ALA A 639 -26.69 29.59 17.67
N GLY A 640 -27.52 30.59 17.83
CA GLY A 640 -27.68 31.33 19.09
C GLY A 640 -28.72 30.80 20.09
N ASN A 641 -29.46 29.74 19.79
CA ASN A 641 -30.53 29.21 20.65
C ASN A 641 -30.31 27.77 21.14
N PHE A 642 -29.05 27.30 21.23
CA PHE A 642 -28.71 26.04 21.92
C PHE A 642 -27.41 26.24 22.71
N ILE A 643 -27.48 26.98 23.79
CA ILE A 643 -26.63 26.84 24.99
C ILE A 643 -27.55 26.59 26.18
#